data_7814766dbbbd31688ea656af512f7f01
#
_entry.id   7814766dbbbd31688ea656af512f7f01
#
_cell.length_a   1.000
_cell.length_b   1.000
_cell.length_c   1.000
_cell.angle_alpha   90.00
_cell.angle_beta   90.00
_cell.angle_gamma   90.00
#
_symmetry.space_group_name_H-M   'P 1'
#
loop_
_entity.id
_entity.type
_entity.pdbx_description
1 polymer ?
#
loop_
_entity_poly.entity_id
_entity_poly.type
_entity_poly.pdbx_seq_one_letter_code
_entity_poly.pdbx_strand_id
1 'polypeptide(L)'
;MKKEAGSTQGSLIRDMEGKHLFGSSFEERKTREYLNNLINSKFLSNMSVNLFSFSRKILGMETTITLLKKHFPEIVSNKEFDEWIKHDQLDIKIPGNILVKFLRNAIAPLLNRKQNNQPLFSDSDIEARLKTIKETFDLTNDEIEILSFFYLLSTSDFFKDFLDTNKHTHFERFSFFKCLGHIILGHERNSFLHIFSKTRLFKMYIMEKVYRGEIELRSWCINFLSGYGAKELSHEFFTRENEESLQISDFSVSENEKIVLKTLIKSKKRQNILFYGVPGTGKSSLARCLARTCNKDLYTVKLPEDDEHDLRLRNIYATISIAEKNKAIVLVDEADEVLNSSNSLFYKSKTNKSFINNLLESHQKKLIWITNRSNGIDSSTMRRFTFSVEFKKFTTKDRLRVLKNELKKQRLCSYFDEEELHDLCKTYSVNAGGIVDAINAIKIERKTKKETALKNVRTLLGNHEKVTIGKKNSNIKSGKLKNYSLKGLNTSQNLENVISALIRYTEYQNDNAENPHSIKMLLYGIPGTGKSEFVYYLGNLLNREVLLKRCSEIQSMWAGETEKNIAEAFREAQENKSILFFDEADSLLYPRKEAIQSWEKGMTNEILTQMDSYAGIVVFATNDVDGLDHAAFRRFQFKIEYLPLTQEGNVQFYNSILSPLISNDNFLSDKDLDKVRTIRNLTPGDFAVVKEQYTFINQSKVTHQQLIESLLNETRHKESEKKITGFAAMDR
;
A
#
# COMPACT_ATOMS: atom_id res chain seq x y z
N MET A 1 -18.67 24.54 -34.33
CA MET A 1 -19.05 25.54 -33.31
C MET A 1 -17.92 26.54 -33.16
N LYS A 2 -17.89 27.50 -34.11
CA LYS A 2 -16.98 28.65 -34.11
C LYS A 2 -17.88 29.84 -34.41
N LYS A 3 -18.46 30.43 -33.37
CA LYS A 3 -19.16 31.74 -33.41
C LYS A 3 -19.75 31.98 -32.03
N GLU A 4 -18.94 32.50 -31.11
CA GLU A 4 -19.38 33.18 -29.87
C GLU A 4 -18.19 33.72 -29.04
N ALA A 5 -16.99 33.81 -29.64
CA ALA A 5 -15.81 34.39 -28.97
C ALA A 5 -15.60 35.89 -29.32
N GLY A 6 -16.60 36.54 -29.90
CA GLY A 6 -16.46 37.90 -30.42
C GLY A 6 -17.20 39.02 -29.66
N SER A 7 -17.84 38.74 -28.50
CA SER A 7 -18.73 39.74 -27.88
C SER A 7 -18.29 40.28 -26.51
N THR A 8 -17.21 39.78 -25.91
CA THR A 8 -16.76 40.23 -24.56
C THR A 8 -15.80 41.42 -24.58
N GLN A 9 -15.20 41.75 -25.71
CA GLN A 9 -14.37 42.97 -25.85
C GLN A 9 -15.17 44.28 -25.98
N GLY A 10 -16.47 44.21 -26.26
CA GLY A 10 -17.32 45.41 -26.52
C GLY A 10 -18.03 45.99 -25.29
N SER A 11 -18.00 45.33 -24.13
CA SER A 11 -18.78 45.80 -22.96
C SER A 11 -17.99 46.66 -21.97
N LEU A 12 -16.67 46.75 -22.12
CA LEU A 12 -15.80 47.52 -21.21
C LEU A 12 -15.81 49.05 -21.43
N ILE A 13 -16.39 49.52 -22.51
CA ILE A 13 -16.32 50.94 -22.87
C ILE A 13 -17.68 51.43 -23.32
N ARG A 14 -18.47 52.03 -22.41
CA ARG A 14 -19.56 52.94 -22.76
C ARG A 14 -19.67 54.10 -21.76
N ASP A 15 -19.54 55.32 -22.33
CA ASP A 15 -20.01 56.62 -21.94
C ASP A 15 -19.29 57.43 -20.86
N MET A 16 -18.80 58.60 -21.32
CA MET A 16 -18.25 59.69 -20.52
C MET A 16 -19.32 60.40 -19.64
N GLU A 17 -20.57 60.04 -19.72
CA GLU A 17 -21.66 60.64 -18.94
C GLU A 17 -22.05 59.88 -17.68
N GLY A 18 -21.09 59.15 -17.07
CA GLY A 18 -21.27 58.63 -15.72
C GLY A 18 -21.69 57.16 -15.61
N LYS A 19 -21.73 56.42 -16.70
CA LYS A 19 -22.11 55.00 -16.71
C LYS A 19 -20.91 54.08 -17.05
N HIS A 20 -20.40 53.39 -16.04
CA HIS A 20 -19.65 52.14 -16.11
C HIS A 20 -18.38 52.11 -16.97
N LEU A 21 -17.27 52.60 -16.45
CA LEU A 21 -15.92 52.36 -17.00
C LEU A 21 -15.41 50.93 -16.78
N PHE A 22 -15.96 50.29 -15.79
CA PHE A 22 -15.69 48.85 -15.46
C PHE A 22 -17.02 48.24 -15.08
N GLY A 23 -17.31 47.05 -15.56
CA GLY A 23 -18.49 46.29 -15.21
C GLY A 23 -18.50 45.80 -13.77
N SER A 24 -19.50 45.05 -13.38
CA SER A 24 -19.67 44.49 -12.04
C SER A 24 -19.10 43.06 -11.89
N SER A 25 -18.49 42.52 -12.95
CA SER A 25 -17.95 41.16 -12.92
C SER A 25 -16.78 41.02 -11.92
N PHE A 26 -16.55 39.80 -11.42
CA PHE A 26 -15.44 39.48 -10.52
C PHE A 26 -14.10 39.93 -11.13
N GLU A 27 -13.90 39.63 -12.42
CA GLU A 27 -12.69 39.97 -13.15
C GLU A 27 -12.49 41.52 -13.21
N GLU A 28 -13.53 42.26 -13.57
CA GLU A 28 -13.46 43.69 -13.67
C GLU A 28 -13.22 44.36 -12.31
N ARG A 29 -13.86 43.89 -11.25
CA ARG A 29 -13.66 44.43 -9.88
C ARG A 29 -12.22 44.20 -9.40
N LYS A 30 -11.71 42.99 -9.59
CA LYS A 30 -10.34 42.64 -9.16
C LYS A 30 -9.30 43.36 -10.02
N THR A 31 -9.48 43.46 -11.32
CA THR A 31 -8.59 44.21 -12.21
C THR A 31 -8.52 45.67 -11.78
N ARG A 32 -9.65 46.31 -11.47
CA ARG A 32 -9.70 47.66 -10.95
C ARG A 32 -8.97 47.82 -9.62
N GLU A 33 -9.14 46.89 -8.70
CA GLU A 33 -8.46 46.88 -7.43
C GLU A 33 -6.93 46.79 -7.60
N TYR A 34 -6.45 45.83 -8.41
CA TYR A 34 -5.04 45.64 -8.67
C TYR A 34 -4.41 46.84 -9.40
N LEU A 35 -5.09 47.42 -10.35
CA LEU A 35 -4.63 48.66 -11.01
C LEU A 35 -4.50 49.82 -10.03
N ASN A 36 -5.51 50.01 -9.18
CA ASN A 36 -5.48 51.07 -8.17
C ASN A 36 -4.33 50.88 -7.18
N ASN A 37 -4.06 49.64 -6.77
CA ASN A 37 -2.96 49.31 -5.90
C ASN A 37 -1.60 49.64 -6.56
N LEU A 38 -1.43 49.37 -7.88
CA LEU A 38 -0.24 49.70 -8.62
C LEU A 38 -0.03 51.21 -8.77
N ILE A 39 -1.08 51.96 -9.12
CA ILE A 39 -1.00 53.41 -9.30
C ILE A 39 -0.59 54.09 -7.98
N ASN A 40 -1.05 53.56 -6.86
CA ASN A 40 -0.69 54.07 -5.54
C ASN A 40 0.65 53.55 -5.00
N SER A 41 1.31 52.64 -5.71
CA SER A 41 2.57 52.06 -5.29
C SER A 41 3.78 52.95 -5.60
N LYS A 42 4.92 52.67 -4.93
CA LYS A 42 6.22 53.30 -5.25
C LYS A 42 6.80 52.82 -6.59
N PHE A 43 6.25 51.77 -7.20
CA PHE A 43 6.72 51.21 -8.47
C PHE A 43 6.10 51.93 -9.69
N LEU A 44 5.17 52.86 -9.46
CA LEU A 44 4.45 53.58 -10.53
C LEU A 44 5.40 54.25 -11.52
N SER A 45 6.48 54.88 -11.05
CA SER A 45 7.45 55.60 -11.93
C SER A 45 8.14 54.63 -12.91
N ASN A 46 8.43 53.41 -12.50
CA ASN A 46 9.12 52.43 -13.32
C ASN A 46 8.15 51.73 -14.32
N MET A 47 6.86 51.76 -14.06
CA MET A 47 5.82 51.11 -14.84
C MET A 47 4.87 52.06 -15.53
N SER A 48 5.12 53.36 -15.47
CA SER A 48 4.19 54.39 -15.92
C SER A 48 3.79 54.27 -17.40
N VAL A 49 4.73 53.91 -18.26
CA VAL A 49 4.50 53.73 -19.71
C VAL A 49 3.57 52.54 -19.92
N ASN A 50 3.85 51.42 -19.32
CA ASN A 50 3.07 50.19 -19.49
C ASN A 50 1.66 50.34 -18.88
N LEU A 51 1.56 50.95 -17.69
CA LEU A 51 0.27 51.22 -17.05
C LEU A 51 -0.55 52.22 -17.82
N PHE A 52 0.07 53.22 -18.46
CA PHE A 52 -0.62 54.14 -19.34
C PHE A 52 -1.14 53.44 -20.60
N SER A 53 -0.29 52.66 -21.29
CA SER A 53 -0.67 51.85 -22.45
C SER A 53 -1.83 50.90 -22.10
N PHE A 54 -1.76 50.21 -20.97
CA PHE A 54 -2.81 49.35 -20.48
C PHE A 54 -4.09 50.11 -20.15
N SER A 55 -3.99 51.24 -19.45
CA SER A 55 -5.14 52.10 -19.16
C SER A 55 -5.81 52.65 -20.43
N ARG A 56 -5.00 52.98 -21.46
CA ARG A 56 -5.47 53.43 -22.78
C ARG A 56 -6.22 52.31 -23.52
N LYS A 57 -5.73 51.08 -23.45
CA LYS A 57 -6.45 49.92 -24.02
C LYS A 57 -7.83 49.74 -23.37
N ILE A 58 -7.94 49.99 -22.08
CA ILE A 58 -9.20 49.89 -21.33
C ILE A 58 -10.16 51.06 -21.67
N LEU A 59 -9.63 52.27 -21.60
CA LEU A 59 -10.44 53.49 -21.76
C LEU A 59 -10.80 53.82 -23.21
N GLY A 60 -10.02 53.28 -24.13
CA GLY A 60 -10.06 53.69 -25.52
C GLY A 60 -9.30 54.99 -25.79
N MET A 61 -8.94 55.24 -27.05
CA MET A 61 -8.13 56.36 -27.47
C MET A 61 -8.84 57.70 -27.22
N GLU A 62 -10.13 57.84 -27.61
CA GLU A 62 -10.90 59.05 -27.44
C GLU A 62 -11.03 59.52 -26.00
N THR A 63 -11.34 58.56 -25.10
CA THR A 63 -11.46 58.82 -23.66
C THR A 63 -10.13 59.27 -23.09
N THR A 64 -9.04 58.57 -23.48
CA THR A 64 -7.68 58.91 -23.03
C THR A 64 -7.27 60.32 -23.47
N ILE A 65 -7.54 60.69 -24.73
CA ILE A 65 -7.27 62.05 -25.27
C ILE A 65 -8.10 63.11 -24.52
N THR A 66 -9.36 62.84 -24.24
CA THR A 66 -10.22 63.76 -23.50
C THR A 66 -9.73 63.97 -22.06
N LEU A 67 -9.28 62.91 -21.39
CA LEU A 67 -8.68 63.02 -20.06
C LEU A 67 -7.34 63.78 -20.12
N LEU A 68 -6.51 63.56 -21.14
CA LEU A 68 -5.27 64.31 -21.35
C LEU A 68 -5.56 65.79 -21.59
N LYS A 69 -6.55 66.15 -22.44
CA LYS A 69 -7.00 67.53 -22.66
C LYS A 69 -7.42 68.20 -21.38
N LYS A 70 -8.13 67.50 -20.51
CA LYS A 70 -8.65 68.01 -19.26
C LYS A 70 -7.57 68.25 -18.20
N HIS A 71 -6.60 67.33 -18.06
CA HIS A 71 -5.63 67.34 -16.97
C HIS A 71 -4.24 67.84 -17.38
N PHE A 72 -3.88 67.78 -18.67
CA PHE A 72 -2.56 68.13 -19.21
C PHE A 72 -2.71 68.83 -20.59
N PRO A 73 -3.37 69.99 -20.65
CA PRO A 73 -3.65 70.71 -21.92
C PRO A 73 -2.35 71.07 -22.66
N GLU A 74 -1.23 71.28 -21.96
CA GLU A 74 0.09 71.56 -22.48
C GLU A 74 0.64 70.47 -23.40
N ILE A 75 0.31 69.21 -23.16
CA ILE A 75 0.76 68.09 -24.00
C ILE A 75 -0.04 68.07 -25.30
N VAL A 76 -1.32 68.32 -25.19
CA VAL A 76 -2.24 68.27 -26.33
C VAL A 76 -2.04 69.50 -27.26
N SER A 77 -1.51 70.60 -26.77
CA SER A 77 -1.10 71.75 -27.54
C SER A 77 0.20 71.61 -28.30
N ASN A 78 0.94 70.51 -28.12
CA ASN A 78 2.15 70.21 -28.88
C ASN A 78 1.80 69.97 -30.36
N LYS A 79 2.53 70.61 -31.27
CA LYS A 79 2.33 70.52 -32.73
C LYS A 79 2.42 69.08 -33.28
N GLU A 80 3.16 68.18 -32.58
CA GLU A 80 3.37 66.79 -32.96
C GLU A 80 2.31 65.86 -32.35
N PHE A 81 1.40 66.33 -31.52
CA PHE A 81 0.47 65.46 -30.75
C PHE A 81 -0.45 64.65 -31.67
N ASP A 82 -0.96 65.24 -32.76
CA ASP A 82 -1.75 64.55 -33.74
C ASP A 82 -1.00 63.47 -34.53
N GLU A 83 0.31 63.67 -34.73
CA GLU A 83 1.18 62.66 -35.32
C GLU A 83 1.44 61.51 -34.36
N TRP A 84 1.62 61.80 -33.06
CA TRP A 84 1.77 60.77 -32.04
C TRP A 84 0.51 59.89 -31.96
N ILE A 85 -0.67 60.46 -32.13
CA ILE A 85 -1.95 59.69 -32.20
C ILE A 85 -1.98 58.84 -33.46
N LYS A 86 -1.66 59.41 -34.64
CA LYS A 86 -1.65 58.69 -35.92
C LYS A 86 -0.73 57.50 -35.95
N HIS A 87 0.40 57.62 -35.29
CA HIS A 87 1.42 56.57 -35.27
C HIS A 87 1.42 55.73 -34.02
N ASP A 88 0.41 55.83 -33.17
CA ASP A 88 0.22 55.11 -31.91
C ASP A 88 1.45 55.22 -30.93
N GLN A 89 2.06 56.41 -30.87
CA GLN A 89 3.30 56.70 -30.13
C GLN A 89 3.08 57.45 -28.81
N LEU A 90 1.85 57.65 -28.35
CA LEU A 90 1.57 58.43 -27.13
C LEU A 90 2.31 57.87 -25.91
N ASP A 91 2.42 56.56 -25.80
CA ASP A 91 3.07 55.88 -24.67
C ASP A 91 4.57 56.15 -24.57
N ILE A 92 5.21 56.39 -25.72
CA ILE A 92 6.65 56.60 -25.85
C ILE A 92 7.03 58.09 -25.82
N LYS A 93 6.17 58.93 -26.35
CA LYS A 93 6.46 60.36 -26.52
C LYS A 93 6.09 61.23 -25.33
N ILE A 94 5.12 60.77 -24.49
CA ILE A 94 4.78 61.47 -23.26
C ILE A 94 5.83 61.20 -22.17
N PRO A 95 6.39 62.26 -21.55
CA PRO A 95 7.38 62.05 -20.48
C PRO A 95 6.81 61.24 -19.29
N GLY A 96 7.60 60.31 -18.76
CA GLY A 96 7.19 59.39 -17.71
C GLY A 96 6.70 60.07 -16.42
N ASN A 97 7.22 61.23 -16.06
CA ASN A 97 6.75 62.03 -14.91
C ASN A 97 5.32 62.56 -15.13
N ILE A 98 4.94 62.84 -16.36
CA ILE A 98 3.61 63.27 -16.74
C ILE A 98 2.65 62.06 -16.76
N LEU A 99 3.12 60.92 -17.29
CA LEU A 99 2.35 59.66 -17.21
C LEU A 99 2.04 59.28 -15.76
N VAL A 100 3.00 59.42 -14.85
CA VAL A 100 2.76 59.21 -13.40
C VAL A 100 1.67 60.14 -12.85
N LYS A 101 1.75 61.45 -13.17
CA LYS A 101 0.73 62.40 -12.76
C LYS A 101 -0.64 62.11 -13.37
N PHE A 102 -0.69 61.75 -14.66
CA PHE A 102 -1.91 61.34 -15.34
C PHE A 102 -2.55 60.14 -14.68
N LEU A 103 -1.81 59.08 -14.42
CA LEU A 103 -2.32 57.89 -13.78
C LEU A 103 -2.89 58.19 -12.38
N ARG A 104 -2.18 59.03 -11.58
CA ARG A 104 -2.68 59.40 -10.23
C ARG A 104 -3.84 60.37 -10.24
N ASN A 105 -3.83 61.40 -11.12
CA ASN A 105 -4.81 62.48 -11.06
C ASN A 105 -6.03 62.23 -11.94
N ALA A 106 -5.88 61.48 -13.02
CA ALA A 106 -6.97 61.18 -13.93
C ALA A 106 -7.56 59.77 -13.78
N ILE A 107 -6.69 58.77 -13.68
CA ILE A 107 -7.10 57.35 -13.67
C ILE A 107 -7.53 56.87 -12.27
N ALA A 108 -6.69 57.07 -11.24
CA ALA A 108 -6.98 56.58 -9.89
C ALA A 108 -8.34 57.05 -9.34
N PRO A 109 -8.79 58.33 -9.55
CA PRO A 109 -10.12 58.77 -9.12
C PRO A 109 -11.28 58.03 -9.82
N LEU A 110 -11.07 57.61 -11.08
CA LEU A 110 -12.06 56.84 -11.84
C LEU A 110 -12.17 55.40 -11.29
N LEU A 111 -11.05 54.84 -10.92
CA LEU A 111 -11.00 53.50 -10.31
C LEU A 111 -11.64 53.47 -8.91
N ASN A 112 -11.57 54.58 -8.15
CA ASN A 112 -12.09 54.68 -6.77
C ASN A 112 -13.57 55.06 -6.69
N ARG A 113 -14.24 55.37 -7.78
CA ARG A 113 -15.68 55.68 -7.75
C ARG A 113 -16.48 54.45 -7.32
N LYS A 114 -17.15 54.55 -6.17
CA LYS A 114 -18.10 53.52 -5.70
C LYS A 114 -19.28 53.44 -6.66
N GLN A 115 -19.54 52.27 -7.18
CA GLN A 115 -20.77 51.98 -7.91
C GLN A 115 -21.90 51.70 -6.93
N ASN A 116 -22.98 52.48 -7.02
CA ASN A 116 -24.19 52.32 -6.22
C ASN A 116 -25.17 51.25 -6.76
N ASN A 117 -24.78 50.42 -7.71
CA ASN A 117 -25.68 49.47 -8.34
C ASN A 117 -25.38 48.03 -7.90
N GLN A 118 -26.45 47.36 -7.48
CA GLN A 118 -26.43 45.90 -7.19
C GLN A 118 -25.98 45.11 -8.42
N PRO A 119 -25.20 44.01 -8.22
CA PRO A 119 -24.77 43.18 -9.33
C PRO A 119 -25.96 42.53 -10.02
N LEU A 120 -26.08 42.72 -11.32
CA LEU A 120 -27.21 42.22 -12.13
C LEU A 120 -27.12 40.72 -12.46
N PHE A 121 -25.97 40.06 -12.34
CA PHE A 121 -25.83 38.61 -12.55
C PHE A 121 -24.64 37.99 -11.82
N SER A 122 -24.89 36.93 -11.11
CA SER A 122 -24.14 35.69 -10.82
C SER A 122 -22.61 35.67 -10.54
N ASP A 123 -21.98 36.76 -10.17
CA ASP A 123 -20.61 36.71 -9.60
C ASP A 123 -20.57 36.04 -8.19
N SER A 124 -21.75 35.80 -7.62
CA SER A 124 -21.92 34.98 -6.43
C SER A 124 -21.25 33.61 -6.52
N ASP A 125 -21.12 33.07 -7.76
CA ASP A 125 -20.62 31.71 -7.93
C ASP A 125 -19.11 31.60 -7.76
N ILE A 126 -18.29 32.52 -8.30
CA ILE A 126 -16.82 32.47 -8.12
C ILE A 126 -16.46 32.82 -6.68
N GLU A 127 -17.10 33.85 -6.11
CA GLU A 127 -16.88 34.24 -4.73
C GLU A 127 -17.31 33.12 -3.74
N ALA A 128 -18.44 32.47 -4.00
CA ALA A 128 -18.90 31.32 -3.23
C ALA A 128 -17.92 30.15 -3.33
N ARG A 129 -17.35 29.89 -4.51
CA ARG A 129 -16.33 28.86 -4.73
C ARG A 129 -15.01 29.23 -4.09
N LEU A 130 -14.56 30.48 -4.15
CA LEU A 130 -13.40 30.96 -3.41
C LEU A 130 -13.59 30.81 -1.91
N LYS A 131 -14.77 31.12 -1.39
CA LYS A 131 -15.14 30.91 0.01
C LYS A 131 -15.08 29.43 0.37
N THR A 132 -15.59 28.54 -0.48
CA THR A 132 -15.52 27.10 -0.29
C THR A 132 -14.07 26.61 -0.22
N ILE A 133 -13.19 27.05 -1.13
CA ILE A 133 -11.75 26.74 -1.08
C ILE A 133 -11.11 27.27 0.21
N LYS A 134 -11.45 28.51 0.59
CA LYS A 134 -10.96 29.14 1.82
C LYS A 134 -11.27 28.31 3.05
N GLU A 135 -12.53 27.89 3.19
CA GLU A 135 -13.00 27.09 4.33
C GLU A 135 -12.43 25.67 4.29
N THR A 136 -12.34 25.07 3.10
CA THR A 136 -11.82 23.70 2.92
C THR A 136 -10.34 23.59 3.32
N PHE A 137 -9.53 24.56 2.90
CA PHE A 137 -8.08 24.52 3.11
C PHE A 137 -7.62 25.46 4.25
N ASP A 138 -8.56 26.10 4.95
CA ASP A 138 -8.30 27.08 6.04
C ASP A 138 -7.30 28.16 5.59
N LEU A 139 -7.61 28.79 4.43
CA LEU A 139 -6.77 29.82 3.84
C LEU A 139 -7.02 31.18 4.48
N THR A 140 -5.99 31.99 4.55
CA THR A 140 -6.08 33.39 4.98
C THR A 140 -6.67 34.27 3.88
N ASN A 141 -7.09 35.50 4.22
CA ASN A 141 -7.55 36.45 3.21
C ASN A 141 -6.45 36.77 2.20
N ASP A 142 -5.21 36.93 2.63
CA ASP A 142 -4.07 37.19 1.77
C ASP A 142 -3.85 36.05 0.76
N GLU A 143 -4.03 34.77 1.20
CA GLU A 143 -3.91 33.60 0.32
C GLU A 143 -5.06 33.53 -0.70
N ILE A 144 -6.26 33.98 -0.34
CA ILE A 144 -7.39 34.10 -1.28
C ILE A 144 -7.14 35.20 -2.30
N GLU A 145 -6.54 36.33 -1.91
CA GLU A 145 -6.15 37.38 -2.85
C GLU A 145 -5.07 36.87 -3.84
N ILE A 146 -4.08 36.13 -3.36
CA ILE A 146 -3.09 35.49 -4.21
C ILE A 146 -3.76 34.50 -5.18
N LEU A 147 -4.65 33.66 -4.67
CA LEU A 147 -5.41 32.71 -5.49
C LEU A 147 -6.24 33.39 -6.57
N SER A 148 -6.94 34.46 -6.21
CA SER A 148 -7.76 35.24 -7.13
C SER A 148 -6.94 35.89 -8.26
N PHE A 149 -5.76 36.42 -7.92
CA PHE A 149 -4.82 36.97 -8.89
C PHE A 149 -4.34 35.93 -9.90
N PHE A 150 -3.88 34.76 -9.42
CA PHE A 150 -3.40 33.69 -10.30
C PHE A 150 -4.53 33.03 -11.09
N TYR A 151 -5.74 33.01 -10.56
CA TYR A 151 -6.92 32.55 -11.31
C TYR A 151 -7.20 33.47 -12.51
N LEU A 152 -7.21 34.81 -12.31
CA LEU A 152 -7.36 35.77 -13.41
C LEU A 152 -6.20 35.67 -14.40
N LEU A 153 -4.98 35.49 -13.93
CA LEU A 153 -3.82 35.28 -14.79
C LEU A 153 -3.95 34.04 -15.67
N SER A 154 -4.60 32.98 -15.16
CA SER A 154 -4.78 31.73 -15.89
C SER A 154 -5.95 31.77 -16.88
N THR A 155 -6.98 32.58 -16.62
CA THR A 155 -8.25 32.54 -17.36
C THR A 155 -8.49 33.76 -18.24
N SER A 156 -7.83 34.91 -17.98
CA SER A 156 -8.03 36.15 -18.69
C SER A 156 -6.85 36.50 -19.59
N ASP A 157 -7.07 36.53 -20.91
CA ASP A 157 -6.06 36.98 -21.87
C ASP A 157 -5.70 38.45 -21.67
N PHE A 158 -6.68 39.26 -21.28
CA PHE A 158 -6.48 40.65 -20.92
C PHE A 158 -5.50 40.83 -19.75
N PHE A 159 -5.60 39.97 -18.74
CA PHE A 159 -4.73 40.01 -17.58
C PHE A 159 -3.32 39.48 -17.89
N LYS A 160 -3.21 38.53 -18.82
CA LYS A 160 -1.91 38.07 -19.35
C LYS A 160 -1.18 39.17 -20.09
N ASP A 161 -1.87 39.86 -20.98
CA ASP A 161 -1.30 41.01 -21.73
C ASP A 161 -0.78 42.10 -20.79
N PHE A 162 -1.45 42.37 -19.69
CA PHE A 162 -1.00 43.29 -18.65
C PHE A 162 0.37 42.90 -18.04
N LEU A 163 0.60 41.66 -17.79
CA LEU A 163 1.87 41.17 -17.25
C LEU A 163 2.95 41.02 -18.35
N ASP A 164 2.57 40.59 -19.55
CA ASP A 164 3.52 40.38 -20.65
C ASP A 164 4.13 41.68 -21.18
N THR A 165 3.35 42.79 -21.21
CA THR A 165 3.89 44.11 -21.47
C THR A 165 4.94 44.55 -20.47
N ASN A 166 4.96 43.96 -19.29
CA ASN A 166 5.95 44.23 -18.22
C ASN A 166 7.17 43.26 -18.20
N LYS A 167 7.14 42.18 -18.98
CA LYS A 167 8.26 41.22 -19.07
C LYS A 167 9.52 41.79 -19.77
N HIS A 168 9.37 42.80 -20.62
CA HIS A 168 10.49 43.42 -21.34
C HIS A 168 11.28 44.46 -20.54
N THR A 169 10.79 44.89 -19.37
CA THR A 169 11.57 45.68 -18.44
C THR A 169 12.34 44.72 -17.56
N HIS A 170 13.69 44.80 -17.53
CA HIS A 170 14.64 44.05 -16.75
C HIS A 170 14.35 44.14 -15.22
N PHE A 171 13.22 43.55 -14.76
CA PHE A 171 13.01 43.33 -13.34
C PHE A 171 13.84 42.11 -12.92
N GLU A 172 14.89 42.34 -12.14
CA GLU A 172 15.45 41.25 -11.35
C GLU A 172 14.33 40.52 -10.61
N ARG A 173 14.36 39.19 -10.58
CA ARG A 173 13.31 38.32 -9.98
C ARG A 173 12.80 38.82 -8.62
N PHE A 174 13.67 39.45 -7.82
CA PHE A 174 13.32 39.97 -6.50
C PHE A 174 12.43 41.22 -6.55
N SER A 175 12.61 42.11 -7.52
CA SER A 175 11.81 43.32 -7.72
C SER A 175 10.41 42.97 -8.22
N PHE A 176 10.30 41.95 -9.05
CA PHE A 176 9.00 41.45 -9.54
C PHE A 176 8.13 40.94 -8.38
N PHE A 177 8.66 40.12 -7.47
CA PHE A 177 7.88 39.62 -6.30
C PHE A 177 7.49 40.73 -5.34
N LYS A 178 8.28 41.80 -5.20
CA LYS A 178 7.88 42.98 -4.43
C LYS A 178 6.73 43.72 -5.08
N CYS A 179 6.79 43.85 -6.40
CA CYS A 179 5.70 44.47 -7.16
C CYS A 179 4.40 43.68 -7.06
N LEU A 180 4.45 42.35 -7.20
CA LEU A 180 3.30 41.46 -6.99
C LEU A 180 2.68 41.65 -5.60
N GLY A 181 3.46 41.81 -4.55
CA GLY A 181 2.94 42.09 -3.21
C GLY A 181 2.08 43.36 -3.16
N HIS A 182 2.53 44.42 -3.81
CA HIS A 182 1.74 45.65 -3.91
C HIS A 182 0.49 45.49 -4.76
N ILE A 183 0.58 44.81 -5.89
CA ILE A 183 -0.58 44.55 -6.77
C ILE A 183 -1.65 43.83 -6.01
N ILE A 184 -1.28 42.72 -5.35
CA ILE A 184 -2.23 41.77 -4.74
C ILE A 184 -2.74 42.30 -3.41
N LEU A 185 -1.85 42.81 -2.54
CA LEU A 185 -2.18 43.11 -1.15
C LEU A 185 -2.34 44.62 -0.86
N GLY A 186 -2.06 45.49 -1.84
CA GLY A 186 -2.22 46.93 -1.73
C GLY A 186 -1.25 47.68 -0.81
N HIS A 187 -0.33 47.03 -0.14
CA HIS A 187 0.58 47.62 0.82
C HIS A 187 1.93 46.93 0.90
N GLU A 188 2.96 47.65 1.36
CA GLU A 188 4.27 47.11 1.60
C GLU A 188 4.28 46.13 2.78
N ARG A 189 4.25 44.86 2.49
CA ARG A 189 4.72 43.88 3.47
C ARG A 189 6.14 43.49 3.05
N ASN A 190 7.12 43.84 3.87
CA ASN A 190 8.52 43.41 3.73
C ASN A 190 8.72 41.89 3.68
N SER A 191 7.63 41.13 3.72
CA SER A 191 7.58 39.69 3.85
C SER A 191 6.74 38.98 2.76
N PHE A 192 6.35 39.63 1.64
CA PHE A 192 5.54 38.94 0.63
C PHE A 192 6.19 37.64 0.13
N LEU A 193 7.51 37.67 -0.13
CA LEU A 193 8.28 36.47 -0.45
C LEU A 193 8.20 35.41 0.65
N HIS A 194 8.23 35.85 1.90
CA HIS A 194 8.13 34.94 3.04
C HIS A 194 6.72 34.38 3.21
N ILE A 195 5.68 35.24 3.05
CA ILE A 195 4.28 34.82 3.01
C ILE A 195 4.09 33.85 1.87
N PHE A 196 4.55 34.20 0.67
CA PHE A 196 4.39 33.42 -0.54
C PHE A 196 5.11 32.07 -0.48
N SER A 197 6.33 32.03 0.09
CA SER A 197 7.08 30.77 0.26
C SER A 197 6.49 29.83 1.33
N LYS A 198 5.75 30.36 2.29
CA LYS A 198 5.13 29.63 3.40
C LYS A 198 3.63 29.41 3.21
N THR A 199 3.04 29.93 2.15
CA THR A 199 1.61 29.82 1.89
C THR A 199 1.15 28.37 1.83
N ARG A 200 -0.06 28.14 2.32
CA ARG A 200 -0.75 26.85 2.18
C ARG A 200 -1.07 26.50 0.73
N LEU A 201 -1.14 27.50 -0.17
CA LEU A 201 -1.43 27.29 -1.59
C LEU A 201 -0.47 26.29 -2.24
N PHE A 202 0.84 26.36 -1.93
CA PHE A 202 1.81 25.36 -2.39
C PHE A 202 1.75 24.07 -1.59
N LYS A 203 1.56 24.16 -0.26
CA LYS A 203 1.51 22.98 0.60
C LYS A 203 0.30 22.09 0.31
N MET A 204 -0.80 22.70 -0.14
CA MET A 204 -2.05 22.01 -0.47
C MET A 204 -2.19 21.74 -1.97
N TYR A 205 -1.11 21.95 -2.74
CA TYR A 205 -1.11 21.70 -4.18
C TYR A 205 -2.26 22.39 -4.93
N ILE A 206 -2.61 23.61 -4.48
CA ILE A 206 -3.49 24.52 -5.20
C ILE A 206 -2.67 25.23 -6.30
N MET A 207 -1.42 25.53 -5.97
CA MET A 207 -0.43 26.14 -6.87
C MET A 207 0.83 25.26 -6.95
N GLU A 208 1.50 25.33 -8.11
CA GLU A 208 2.77 24.64 -8.34
C GLU A 208 3.83 25.54 -8.99
N LYS A 209 5.09 25.13 -8.89
CA LYS A 209 6.22 25.74 -9.61
C LYS A 209 6.51 24.90 -10.83
N VAL A 210 6.30 25.46 -11.99
CA VAL A 210 6.58 24.86 -13.28
C VAL A 210 8.05 25.10 -13.71
N TYR A 211 8.43 24.52 -14.82
CA TYR A 211 9.77 24.65 -15.41
C TYR A 211 10.15 26.14 -15.55
N ARG A 212 11.39 26.50 -15.15
CA ARG A 212 11.94 27.86 -15.03
C ARG A 212 11.45 28.70 -13.85
N GLY A 213 10.68 28.11 -12.90
CA GLY A 213 10.22 28.79 -11.69
C GLY A 213 8.99 29.66 -11.89
N GLU A 214 8.27 29.48 -12.98
CA GLU A 214 6.94 30.01 -13.19
C GLU A 214 5.97 29.34 -12.21
N ILE A 215 4.94 30.08 -11.82
CA ILE A 215 3.95 29.64 -10.84
C ILE A 215 2.62 29.59 -11.51
N GLU A 216 1.96 28.44 -11.40
CA GLU A 216 0.65 28.19 -12.00
C GLU A 216 -0.32 27.61 -10.99
N LEU A 217 -1.61 27.83 -11.26
CA LEU A 217 -2.68 27.11 -10.57
C LEU A 217 -2.86 25.73 -11.17
N ARG A 218 -3.09 24.75 -10.32
CA ARG A 218 -3.47 23.42 -10.78
C ARG A 218 -4.81 23.41 -11.50
N SER A 219 -4.91 22.63 -12.57
CA SER A 219 -6.09 22.56 -13.45
C SER A 219 -7.39 22.28 -12.71
N TRP A 220 -7.38 21.43 -11.66
CA TRP A 220 -8.56 21.15 -10.84
C TRP A 220 -9.12 22.42 -10.18
N CYS A 221 -8.23 23.32 -9.72
CA CYS A 221 -8.64 24.56 -9.06
C CYS A 221 -9.23 25.54 -10.07
N ILE A 222 -8.60 25.67 -11.25
CA ILE A 222 -9.10 26.50 -12.35
C ILE A 222 -10.49 26.00 -12.79
N ASN A 223 -10.63 24.70 -13.02
CA ASN A 223 -11.88 24.07 -13.42
C ASN A 223 -12.99 24.29 -12.38
N PHE A 224 -12.69 24.11 -11.10
CA PHE A 224 -13.64 24.33 -10.03
C PHE A 224 -14.08 25.81 -9.96
N LEU A 225 -13.14 26.75 -9.98
CA LEU A 225 -13.44 28.19 -9.94
C LEU A 225 -14.21 28.64 -11.19
N SER A 226 -13.89 28.10 -12.36
CA SER A 226 -14.59 28.42 -13.63
C SER A 226 -15.95 27.73 -13.76
N GLY A 227 -16.29 26.81 -12.87
CA GLY A 227 -17.54 26.06 -12.93
C GLY A 227 -17.56 24.92 -13.94
N TYR A 228 -16.40 24.58 -14.51
CA TYR A 228 -16.19 23.38 -15.31
C TYR A 228 -15.76 22.26 -14.38
N GLY A 229 -16.50 21.15 -14.33
CA GLY A 229 -16.15 19.99 -13.50
C GLY A 229 -17.22 19.65 -12.46
N ALA A 230 -16.83 18.92 -11.41
CA ALA A 230 -17.73 18.46 -10.38
C ALA A 230 -18.43 19.65 -9.68
N LYS A 231 -19.75 19.59 -9.58
CA LYS A 231 -20.55 20.64 -8.91
C LYS A 231 -20.15 20.83 -7.44
N GLU A 232 -19.56 19.81 -6.83
CA GLU A 232 -19.06 19.85 -5.47
C GLU A 232 -17.55 19.53 -5.46
N LEU A 233 -16.78 20.38 -4.79
CA LEU A 233 -15.35 20.20 -4.54
C LEU A 233 -15.04 18.84 -3.89
N SER A 234 -15.99 18.29 -3.16
CA SER A 234 -15.91 16.99 -2.49
C SER A 234 -15.56 15.83 -3.44
N HIS A 235 -16.08 15.86 -4.67
CA HIS A 235 -15.84 14.77 -5.63
C HIS A 235 -14.39 14.65 -6.11
N GLU A 236 -13.56 15.69 -5.91
CA GLU A 236 -12.15 15.65 -6.26
C GLU A 236 -11.29 14.85 -5.23
N PHE A 237 -11.68 14.88 -3.96
CA PHE A 237 -10.83 14.42 -2.87
C PHE A 237 -11.25 13.10 -2.25
N PHE A 238 -12.55 12.77 -2.28
CA PHE A 238 -13.06 11.55 -1.66
C PHE A 238 -14.30 11.00 -2.36
N THR A 239 -14.61 9.75 -2.03
CA THR A 239 -15.87 9.08 -2.34
C THR A 239 -16.66 8.87 -1.05
N ARG A 240 -17.99 8.99 -1.14
CA ARG A 240 -18.89 8.58 -0.04
C ARG A 240 -19.37 7.18 -0.33
N GLU A 241 -18.95 6.23 0.50
CA GLU A 241 -19.31 4.82 0.36
C GLU A 241 -19.93 4.34 1.67
N ASN A 242 -21.19 3.90 1.60
CA ASN A 242 -21.89 3.34 2.77
C ASN A 242 -22.39 1.91 2.53
N GLU A 243 -22.16 1.34 1.35
CA GLU A 243 -22.65 0.00 1.01
C GLU A 243 -21.67 -1.08 1.44
N GLU A 244 -22.02 -1.78 2.52
CA GLU A 244 -21.32 -3.00 2.94
C GLU A 244 -22.39 -4.00 3.44
N SER A 245 -22.36 -5.22 2.90
CA SER A 245 -23.30 -6.28 3.25
C SER A 245 -22.88 -7.11 4.46
N LEU A 246 -21.60 -7.01 4.86
CA LEU A 246 -21.03 -7.79 5.95
C LEU A 246 -21.45 -7.24 7.33
N GLN A 247 -21.49 -8.13 8.32
CA GLN A 247 -21.68 -7.78 9.72
C GLN A 247 -20.34 -7.77 10.45
N ILE A 248 -20.25 -7.03 11.58
CA ILE A 248 -19.03 -6.98 12.38
C ILE A 248 -18.59 -8.36 12.88
N SER A 249 -19.53 -9.27 13.13
CA SER A 249 -19.27 -10.67 13.49
C SER A 249 -18.50 -11.46 12.43
N ASP A 250 -18.56 -11.05 11.17
CA ASP A 250 -17.94 -11.77 10.06
C ASP A 250 -16.42 -11.59 10.00
N PHE A 251 -15.88 -10.62 10.72
CA PHE A 251 -14.44 -10.32 10.71
C PHE A 251 -13.68 -11.09 11.79
N SER A 252 -12.46 -11.53 11.44
CA SER A 252 -11.54 -12.29 12.32
C SER A 252 -10.76 -11.38 13.28
N VAL A 253 -11.44 -10.39 13.84
CA VAL A 253 -10.96 -9.50 14.89
C VAL A 253 -11.55 -9.93 16.21
N SER A 254 -10.82 -9.84 17.33
CA SER A 254 -11.32 -10.28 18.64
C SER A 254 -12.57 -9.49 19.07
N GLU A 255 -13.45 -10.11 19.84
CA GLU A 255 -14.68 -9.45 20.31
C GLU A 255 -14.37 -8.21 21.16
N ASN A 256 -13.30 -8.26 21.97
CA ASN A 256 -12.86 -7.10 22.75
C ASN A 256 -12.44 -5.93 21.85
N GLU A 257 -11.68 -6.19 20.79
CA GLU A 257 -11.28 -5.15 19.82
C GLU A 257 -12.50 -4.57 19.09
N LYS A 258 -13.47 -5.40 18.72
CA LYS A 258 -14.73 -4.95 18.10
C LYS A 258 -15.53 -4.02 19.02
N ILE A 259 -15.57 -4.30 20.32
CA ILE A 259 -16.23 -3.45 21.33
C ILE A 259 -15.49 -2.13 21.46
N VAL A 260 -14.16 -2.16 21.58
CA VAL A 260 -13.30 -0.96 21.67
C VAL A 260 -13.49 -0.08 20.44
N LEU A 261 -13.43 -0.66 19.22
CA LEU A 261 -13.61 0.08 17.96
C LEU A 261 -14.96 0.80 17.93
N LYS A 262 -16.06 0.11 18.27
CA LYS A 262 -17.40 0.73 18.34
C LYS A 262 -17.43 1.90 19.33
N THR A 263 -16.80 1.74 20.48
CA THR A 263 -16.75 2.76 21.53
C THR A 263 -15.94 3.99 21.05
N LEU A 264 -14.80 3.79 20.42
CA LEU A 264 -13.97 4.86 19.89
C LEU A 264 -14.70 5.64 18.78
N ILE A 265 -15.35 4.95 17.85
CA ILE A 265 -16.11 5.58 16.77
C ILE A 265 -17.32 6.38 17.29
N LYS A 266 -17.99 5.90 18.34
CA LYS A 266 -19.12 6.62 18.97
C LYS A 266 -18.67 7.79 19.85
N SER A 267 -17.42 7.83 20.30
CA SER A 267 -16.89 8.88 21.16
C SER A 267 -16.99 10.26 20.52
N LYS A 268 -17.03 11.34 21.33
CA LYS A 268 -16.98 12.72 20.84
C LYS A 268 -15.55 13.22 20.60
N LYS A 269 -14.53 12.47 21.06
CA LYS A 269 -13.13 12.84 20.94
C LYS A 269 -12.57 12.44 19.56
N ARG A 270 -11.50 13.11 19.14
CA ARG A 270 -10.71 12.70 17.97
C ARG A 270 -10.20 11.29 18.14
N GLN A 271 -10.12 10.53 17.04
CA GLN A 271 -9.57 9.19 17.04
C GLN A 271 -8.72 8.97 15.81
N ASN A 272 -7.53 8.43 16.00
CA ASN A 272 -6.69 7.89 14.93
C ASN A 272 -6.61 6.38 15.11
N ILE A 273 -7.23 5.63 14.24
CA ILE A 273 -7.25 4.16 14.30
C ILE A 273 -6.41 3.63 13.14
N LEU A 274 -5.54 2.68 13.41
CA LEU A 274 -4.70 2.02 12.42
C LEU A 274 -5.15 0.57 12.22
N PHE A 275 -5.47 0.23 10.97
CA PHE A 275 -5.66 -1.17 10.53
C PHE A 275 -4.43 -1.57 9.71
N TYR A 276 -3.72 -2.59 10.15
CA TYR A 276 -2.51 -3.04 9.44
C TYR A 276 -2.48 -4.55 9.29
N GLY A 277 -1.69 -5.06 8.34
CA GLY A 277 -1.50 -6.48 8.12
C GLY A 277 -1.82 -6.94 6.70
N VAL A 278 -1.99 -8.24 6.52
CA VAL A 278 -2.03 -8.90 5.21
C VAL A 278 -3.10 -8.31 4.28
N PRO A 279 -2.80 -8.04 2.98
CA PRO A 279 -3.79 -7.56 2.02
C PRO A 279 -4.92 -8.58 1.81
N GLY A 280 -6.13 -8.07 1.51
CA GLY A 280 -7.32 -8.90 1.24
C GLY A 280 -7.94 -9.57 2.47
N THR A 281 -7.60 -9.14 3.69
CA THR A 281 -8.17 -9.66 4.96
C THR A 281 -9.41 -8.91 5.44
N GLY A 282 -9.92 -7.95 4.64
CA GLY A 282 -11.16 -7.23 4.94
C GLY A 282 -11.00 -5.95 5.75
N LYS A 283 -9.79 -5.32 5.77
CA LYS A 283 -9.55 -4.06 6.49
C LYS A 283 -10.52 -2.95 6.07
N SER A 284 -10.64 -2.67 4.78
CA SER A 284 -11.53 -1.64 4.22
C SER A 284 -13.00 -1.99 4.44
N SER A 285 -13.38 -3.27 4.31
CA SER A 285 -14.74 -3.75 4.59
C SER A 285 -15.11 -3.60 6.07
N LEU A 286 -14.18 -3.84 7.01
CA LEU A 286 -14.45 -3.58 8.44
C LEU A 286 -14.68 -2.09 8.70
N ALA A 287 -13.92 -1.20 8.07
CA ALA A 287 -14.11 0.25 8.21
C ALA A 287 -15.51 0.68 7.73
N ARG A 288 -15.97 0.18 6.56
CA ARG A 288 -17.33 0.40 6.05
C ARG A 288 -18.40 -0.16 6.99
N CYS A 289 -18.21 -1.38 7.46
CA CYS A 289 -19.12 -2.02 8.41
C CYS A 289 -19.23 -1.26 9.73
N LEU A 290 -18.13 -0.76 10.28
CA LEU A 290 -18.08 0.08 11.48
C LEU A 290 -18.83 1.40 11.28
N ALA A 291 -18.62 2.07 10.15
CA ALA A 291 -19.32 3.30 9.81
C ALA A 291 -20.83 3.08 9.80
N ARG A 292 -21.31 2.06 9.08
CA ARG A 292 -22.73 1.70 9.03
C ARG A 292 -23.28 1.36 10.41
N THR A 293 -22.60 0.50 11.17
CA THR A 293 -23.08 0.06 12.50
C THR A 293 -23.14 1.21 13.51
N CYS A 294 -22.26 2.20 13.35
CA CYS A 294 -22.25 3.37 14.22
C CYS A 294 -23.07 4.55 13.67
N ASN A 295 -23.78 4.36 12.56
CA ASN A 295 -24.54 5.41 11.85
C ASN A 295 -23.69 6.65 11.57
N LYS A 296 -22.56 6.43 10.89
CA LYS A 296 -21.60 7.47 10.47
C LYS A 296 -21.40 7.40 8.96
N ASP A 297 -21.24 8.56 8.34
CA ASP A 297 -20.83 8.66 6.94
C ASP A 297 -19.37 8.28 6.80
N LEU A 298 -19.02 7.51 5.77
CA LEU A 298 -17.65 7.15 5.45
C LEU A 298 -17.16 7.94 4.25
N TYR A 299 -16.07 8.67 4.45
CA TYR A 299 -15.38 9.44 3.43
C TYR A 299 -14.07 8.74 3.11
N THR A 300 -14.03 8.02 1.98
CA THR A 300 -12.84 7.32 1.52
C THR A 300 -12.00 8.26 0.67
N VAL A 301 -10.78 8.55 1.11
CA VAL A 301 -9.85 9.44 0.42
C VAL A 301 -9.47 8.84 -0.93
N LYS A 302 -9.64 9.61 -2.01
CA LYS A 302 -9.24 9.17 -3.36
C LYS A 302 -7.73 9.08 -3.51
N LEU A 303 -7.30 8.05 -4.23
CA LEU A 303 -5.94 7.96 -4.78
C LEU A 303 -5.80 9.02 -5.88
N PRO A 304 -4.70 9.77 -5.96
CA PRO A 304 -4.44 10.64 -7.10
C PRO A 304 -4.22 9.79 -8.36
N GLU A 305 -4.53 10.35 -9.52
CA GLU A 305 -4.29 9.71 -10.82
C GLU A 305 -2.80 9.65 -11.15
N ASP A 306 -2.04 10.66 -10.70
CA ASP A 306 -0.58 10.69 -10.77
C ASP A 306 0.00 10.19 -9.44
N ASP A 307 1.06 9.37 -9.49
CA ASP A 307 1.77 8.81 -8.31
C ASP A 307 2.54 9.88 -7.50
N GLU A 308 2.09 11.11 -7.47
CA GLU A 308 2.67 12.17 -6.65
C GLU A 308 2.19 12.05 -5.20
N HIS A 309 3.09 11.64 -4.32
CA HIS A 309 2.89 11.52 -2.87
C HIS A 309 2.22 12.77 -2.25
N ASP A 310 2.54 13.92 -2.76
CA ASP A 310 2.08 15.21 -2.25
C ASP A 310 0.61 15.48 -2.61
N LEU A 311 0.12 14.97 -3.74
CA LEU A 311 -1.30 15.03 -4.09
C LEU A 311 -2.15 14.18 -3.15
N ARG A 312 -1.60 13.08 -2.66
CA ARG A 312 -2.26 12.25 -1.67
C ARG A 312 -2.44 12.95 -0.33
N LEU A 313 -1.40 13.65 0.14
CA LEU A 313 -1.48 14.47 1.35
C LEU A 313 -2.54 15.58 1.23
N ARG A 314 -2.64 16.22 0.07
CA ARG A 314 -3.68 17.18 -0.23
C ARG A 314 -5.08 16.56 -0.10
N ASN A 315 -5.31 15.40 -0.73
CA ASN A 315 -6.61 14.73 -0.68
C ASN A 315 -7.00 14.35 0.75
N ILE A 316 -6.04 13.87 1.54
CA ILE A 316 -6.26 13.55 2.96
C ILE A 316 -6.66 14.83 3.74
N TYR A 317 -5.91 15.91 3.57
CA TYR A 317 -6.18 17.17 4.29
C TYR A 317 -7.54 17.76 3.90
N ALA A 318 -7.83 17.84 2.60
CA ALA A 318 -9.11 18.34 2.11
C ALA A 318 -10.29 17.51 2.62
N THR A 319 -10.18 16.18 2.58
CA THR A 319 -11.22 15.28 3.10
C THR A 319 -11.44 15.49 4.60
N ILE A 320 -10.36 15.60 5.40
CA ILE A 320 -10.46 15.88 6.84
C ILE A 320 -11.15 17.23 7.08
N SER A 321 -10.84 18.25 6.28
CA SER A 321 -11.43 19.59 6.42
C SER A 321 -12.92 19.60 6.10
N ILE A 322 -13.32 18.93 5.01
CA ILE A 322 -14.72 18.88 4.54
C ILE A 322 -15.58 17.97 5.42
N ALA A 323 -15.02 16.87 5.94
CA ALA A 323 -15.79 15.89 6.71
C ALA A 323 -16.46 16.52 7.93
N GLU A 324 -17.74 16.22 8.14
CA GLU A 324 -18.48 16.76 9.28
C GLU A 324 -18.00 16.17 10.61
N LYS A 325 -17.73 17.05 11.59
CA LYS A 325 -17.33 16.64 12.94
C LYS A 325 -18.42 15.78 13.59
N ASN A 326 -18.05 14.63 14.14
CA ASN A 326 -18.92 13.65 14.80
C ASN A 326 -19.91 12.89 13.93
N LYS A 327 -20.12 13.26 12.68
CA LYS A 327 -20.99 12.52 11.75
C LYS A 327 -20.21 11.64 10.80
N ALA A 328 -18.98 12.02 10.47
CA ALA A 328 -18.16 11.35 9.48
C ALA A 328 -16.96 10.60 10.07
N ILE A 329 -16.56 9.55 9.36
CA ILE A 329 -15.28 8.85 9.49
C ILE A 329 -14.51 9.08 8.20
N VAL A 330 -13.24 9.44 8.30
CA VAL A 330 -12.35 9.56 7.15
C VAL A 330 -11.52 8.27 7.06
N LEU A 331 -11.61 7.61 5.92
CA LEU A 331 -10.85 6.40 5.61
C LEU A 331 -9.70 6.75 4.67
N VAL A 332 -8.47 6.52 5.14
CA VAL A 332 -7.25 6.61 4.34
C VAL A 332 -6.79 5.18 4.05
N ASP A 333 -7.24 4.66 2.91
CA ASP A 333 -6.84 3.32 2.46
C ASP A 333 -5.48 3.36 1.76
N GLU A 334 -4.74 2.25 1.72
CA GLU A 334 -3.40 2.16 1.12
C GLU A 334 -2.44 3.27 1.62
N ALA A 335 -2.42 3.50 2.92
CA ALA A 335 -1.62 4.56 3.52
C ALA A 335 -0.12 4.23 3.64
N ASP A 336 0.34 3.16 2.99
CA ASP A 336 1.71 2.65 3.05
C ASP A 336 2.74 3.74 2.70
N GLU A 337 2.53 4.45 1.60
CA GLU A 337 3.44 5.50 1.12
C GLU A 337 3.46 6.72 2.04
N VAL A 338 2.33 7.03 2.65
CA VAL A 338 2.17 8.21 3.52
C VAL A 338 2.77 7.96 4.91
N LEU A 339 2.64 6.73 5.43
CA LEU A 339 3.05 6.37 6.78
C LEU A 339 4.48 5.81 6.87
N ASN A 340 5.00 5.19 5.79
CA ASN A 340 6.31 4.56 5.78
C ASN A 340 7.41 5.57 5.38
N SER A 341 8.14 6.05 6.35
CA SER A 341 9.22 7.04 6.16
C SER A 341 10.59 6.42 5.84
N SER A 342 10.74 5.10 5.89
CA SER A 342 12.05 4.43 5.87
C SER A 342 12.58 4.05 4.49
N ASN A 343 11.77 4.08 3.44
CA ASN A 343 12.15 3.52 2.13
C ASN A 343 12.55 4.55 1.05
N SER A 344 12.60 5.84 1.34
CA SER A 344 13.04 6.81 0.33
C SER A 344 14.44 7.37 0.64
N LEU A 345 15.47 6.61 0.25
CA LEU A 345 16.86 7.13 0.17
C LEU A 345 17.01 8.28 -0.84
N PHE A 346 16.00 8.56 -1.67
CA PHE A 346 16.05 9.50 -2.79
C PHE A 346 15.10 10.70 -2.70
N TYR A 347 14.15 10.78 -1.75
CA TYR A 347 13.22 11.92 -1.65
C TYR A 347 13.18 12.55 -0.25
N LYS A 348 12.99 13.87 -0.19
CA LYS A 348 13.00 14.78 0.98
C LYS A 348 12.09 14.31 2.13
N SER A 349 12.47 13.26 2.86
CA SER A 349 11.66 12.55 3.86
C SER A 349 11.37 13.33 5.15
N LYS A 350 12.15 14.36 5.50
CA LYS A 350 11.99 15.09 6.79
C LYS A 350 10.76 16.01 6.84
N THR A 351 10.37 16.62 5.73
CA THR A 351 9.23 17.55 5.67
C THR A 351 7.89 16.83 5.78
N ASN A 352 7.79 15.65 5.19
CA ASN A 352 6.54 14.88 5.17
C ASN A 352 6.21 14.24 6.52
N LYS A 353 7.20 13.74 7.26
CA LYS A 353 7.03 13.19 8.61
C LYS A 353 6.48 14.24 9.59
N SER A 354 7.02 15.44 9.58
CA SER A 354 6.52 16.53 10.40
C SER A 354 5.08 16.91 10.06
N PHE A 355 4.74 16.90 8.77
CA PHE A 355 3.39 17.20 8.30
C PHE A 355 2.38 16.13 8.76
N ILE A 356 2.69 14.84 8.59
CA ILE A 356 1.83 13.74 9.03
C ILE A 356 1.63 13.75 10.54
N ASN A 357 2.70 13.94 11.31
CA ASN A 357 2.61 14.03 12.75
C ASN A 357 1.72 15.19 13.22
N ASN A 358 1.86 16.36 12.60
CA ASN A 358 0.98 17.50 12.85
C ASN A 358 -0.46 17.22 12.44
N LEU A 359 -0.68 16.56 11.29
CA LEU A 359 -2.01 16.17 10.85
C LEU A 359 -2.70 15.26 11.86
N LEU A 360 -2.01 14.21 12.35
CA LEU A 360 -2.53 13.28 13.34
C LEU A 360 -2.87 13.96 14.67
N GLU A 361 -2.21 15.07 15.03
CA GLU A 361 -2.42 15.80 16.28
C GLU A 361 -3.46 16.94 16.17
N SER A 362 -3.56 17.61 15.03
CA SER A 362 -4.30 18.88 14.90
C SER A 362 -5.79 18.69 14.57
N HIS A 363 -6.19 17.55 13.97
CA HIS A 363 -7.59 17.35 13.56
C HIS A 363 -8.50 17.03 14.76
N GLN A 364 -9.80 17.20 14.58
CA GLN A 364 -10.84 16.89 15.55
C GLN A 364 -11.82 15.82 15.06
N LYS A 365 -11.37 14.99 14.12
CA LYS A 365 -12.19 14.01 13.39
C LYS A 365 -11.89 12.56 13.83
N LYS A 366 -12.54 11.61 13.21
CA LYS A 366 -12.27 10.17 13.35
C LYS A 366 -11.65 9.68 12.06
N LEU A 367 -10.42 9.20 12.14
CA LEU A 367 -9.66 8.71 11.01
C LEU A 367 -9.38 7.22 11.20
N ILE A 368 -9.58 6.46 10.13
CA ILE A 368 -9.13 5.07 10.01
C ILE A 368 -8.07 5.05 8.91
N TRP A 369 -6.89 4.59 9.27
CA TRP A 369 -5.75 4.45 8.38
C TRP A 369 -5.54 2.97 8.08
N ILE A 370 -5.34 2.62 6.82
CA ILE A 370 -5.10 1.24 6.41
C ILE A 370 -3.74 1.12 5.74
N THR A 371 -2.93 0.20 6.22
CA THR A 371 -1.62 -0.12 5.64
C THR A 371 -1.43 -1.64 5.57
N ASN A 372 -0.64 -2.09 4.62
CA ASN A 372 -0.25 -3.49 4.51
C ASN A 372 1.03 -3.80 5.28
N ARG A 373 1.84 -2.77 5.63
CA ARG A 373 3.12 -2.91 6.30
C ARG A 373 3.21 -1.97 7.50
N SER A 374 3.34 -2.51 8.70
CA SER A 374 3.57 -1.72 9.93
C SER A 374 5.05 -1.45 10.20
N ASN A 375 5.96 -2.29 9.67
CA ASN A 375 7.39 -2.25 10.01
C ASN A 375 8.13 -1.01 9.48
N GLY A 376 7.53 -0.25 8.56
CA GLY A 376 8.09 1.00 8.03
C GLY A 376 7.59 2.26 8.76
N ILE A 377 6.64 2.14 9.68
CA ILE A 377 6.08 3.28 10.40
C ILE A 377 7.00 3.64 11.57
N ASP A 378 7.43 4.91 11.60
CA ASP A 378 8.27 5.40 12.68
C ASP A 378 7.55 5.34 14.04
N SER A 379 8.31 5.02 15.11
CA SER A 379 7.78 4.90 16.48
C SER A 379 7.11 6.20 16.98
N SER A 380 7.58 7.36 16.52
CA SER A 380 6.96 8.65 16.86
C SER A 380 5.59 8.82 16.22
N THR A 381 5.37 8.31 15.03
CA THR A 381 4.07 8.29 14.32
C THR A 381 3.13 7.25 14.93
N MET A 382 3.65 6.06 15.26
CA MET A 382 2.86 4.98 15.89
C MET A 382 2.21 5.43 17.22
N ARG A 383 2.90 6.21 18.04
CA ARG A 383 2.37 6.73 19.32
C ARG A 383 1.16 7.68 19.16
N ARG A 384 0.87 8.16 17.97
CA ARG A 384 -0.24 9.08 17.67
C ARG A 384 -1.52 8.35 17.27
N PHE A 385 -1.42 7.06 17.05
CA PHE A 385 -2.61 6.23 16.87
C PHE A 385 -3.24 5.90 18.22
N THR A 386 -4.53 6.13 18.32
CA THR A 386 -5.30 5.85 19.55
C THR A 386 -5.48 4.36 19.76
N PHE A 387 -5.61 3.62 18.67
CA PHE A 387 -5.82 2.17 18.65
C PHE A 387 -5.32 1.57 17.36
N SER A 388 -4.71 0.39 17.43
CA SER A 388 -4.22 -0.33 16.27
C SER A 388 -4.77 -1.75 16.28
N VAL A 389 -5.19 -2.24 15.10
CA VAL A 389 -5.72 -3.59 14.91
C VAL A 389 -4.90 -4.30 13.84
N GLU A 390 -4.38 -5.47 14.21
CA GLU A 390 -3.64 -6.33 13.29
C GLU A 390 -4.59 -7.30 12.56
N PHE A 391 -4.51 -7.29 11.23
CA PHE A 391 -5.22 -8.24 10.38
C PHE A 391 -4.28 -9.36 9.95
N LYS A 392 -4.39 -10.49 10.63
CA LYS A 392 -3.57 -11.67 10.41
C LYS A 392 -4.02 -12.44 9.18
N LYS A 393 -3.16 -13.35 8.69
CA LYS A 393 -3.55 -14.33 7.68
C LYS A 393 -4.75 -15.14 8.18
N PHE A 394 -5.67 -15.46 7.28
CA PHE A 394 -6.82 -16.27 7.61
C PHE A 394 -6.41 -17.68 8.01
N THR A 395 -6.93 -18.14 9.14
CA THR A 395 -6.90 -19.54 9.52
C THR A 395 -7.87 -20.35 8.63
N THR A 396 -7.76 -21.67 8.64
CA THR A 396 -8.73 -22.54 7.94
C THR A 396 -10.17 -22.29 8.41
N LYS A 397 -10.35 -21.98 9.71
CA LYS A 397 -11.67 -21.61 10.27
C LYS A 397 -12.22 -20.31 9.70
N ASP A 398 -11.35 -19.31 9.54
CA ASP A 398 -11.74 -18.01 8.97
C ASP A 398 -12.13 -18.14 7.50
N ARG A 399 -11.33 -18.88 6.72
CA ARG A 399 -11.65 -19.18 5.31
C ARG A 399 -12.99 -19.89 5.18
N LEU A 400 -13.23 -20.91 6.01
CA LEU A 400 -14.49 -21.65 6.01
C LEU A 400 -15.68 -20.75 6.35
N ARG A 401 -15.54 -19.83 7.31
CA ARG A 401 -16.58 -18.86 7.66
C ARG A 401 -16.89 -17.92 6.50
N VAL A 402 -15.87 -17.35 5.86
CA VAL A 402 -16.04 -16.45 4.70
C VAL A 402 -16.69 -17.20 3.54
N LEU A 403 -16.22 -18.43 3.24
CA LEU A 403 -16.74 -19.27 2.18
C LEU A 403 -18.22 -19.61 2.40
N LYS A 404 -18.60 -20.05 3.61
CA LYS A 404 -20.00 -20.34 3.97
C LYS A 404 -20.89 -19.10 3.87
N ASN A 405 -20.42 -17.95 4.32
CA ASN A 405 -21.17 -16.70 4.25
C ASN A 405 -21.41 -16.27 2.79
N GLU A 406 -20.39 -16.37 1.94
CA GLU A 406 -20.54 -16.00 0.54
C GLU A 406 -21.43 -16.97 -0.24
N LEU A 407 -21.31 -18.29 0.02
CA LEU A 407 -22.23 -19.29 -0.56
C LEU A 407 -23.69 -19.06 -0.15
N LYS A 408 -23.95 -18.69 1.11
CA LYS A 408 -25.31 -18.32 1.57
C LYS A 408 -25.83 -17.09 0.85
N LYS A 409 -25.01 -16.04 0.72
CA LYS A 409 -25.35 -14.79 0.04
C LYS A 409 -25.70 -15.03 -1.44
N GLN A 410 -24.96 -15.92 -2.10
CA GLN A 410 -25.17 -16.27 -3.51
C GLN A 410 -26.20 -17.39 -3.72
N ARG A 411 -26.77 -17.98 -2.65
CA ARG A 411 -27.70 -19.13 -2.70
C ARG A 411 -27.11 -20.37 -3.35
N LEU A 412 -25.82 -20.64 -3.12
CA LEU A 412 -25.08 -21.76 -3.70
C LEU A 412 -24.73 -22.85 -2.67
N CYS A 413 -25.30 -22.83 -1.47
CA CYS A 413 -25.01 -23.80 -0.42
C CYS A 413 -25.26 -25.26 -0.82
N SER A 414 -26.21 -25.53 -1.71
CA SER A 414 -26.56 -26.89 -2.15
C SER A 414 -25.55 -27.52 -3.11
N TYR A 415 -24.59 -26.75 -3.59
CA TYR A 415 -23.57 -27.22 -4.54
C TYR A 415 -22.38 -27.88 -3.87
N PHE A 416 -22.20 -27.69 -2.53
CA PHE A 416 -21.00 -28.13 -1.82
C PHE A 416 -21.39 -28.82 -0.51
N ASP A 417 -20.73 -29.95 -0.22
CA ASP A 417 -20.87 -30.63 1.04
C ASP A 417 -19.88 -30.05 2.09
N GLU A 418 -20.12 -30.27 3.37
CA GLU A 418 -19.28 -29.77 4.48
C GLU A 418 -17.82 -30.24 4.36
N GLU A 419 -17.60 -31.48 3.93
CA GLU A 419 -16.26 -32.06 3.75
C GLU A 419 -15.54 -31.39 2.58
N GLU A 420 -16.23 -31.13 1.46
CA GLU A 420 -15.69 -30.41 0.30
C GLU A 420 -15.27 -28.99 0.66
N LEU A 421 -16.09 -28.28 1.44
CA LEU A 421 -15.76 -26.92 1.90
C LEU A 421 -14.55 -26.91 2.82
N HIS A 422 -14.44 -27.90 3.70
CA HIS A 422 -13.30 -28.03 4.61
C HIS A 422 -12.02 -28.35 3.83
N ASP A 423 -12.09 -29.26 2.84
CA ASP A 423 -10.96 -29.62 1.97
C ASP A 423 -10.48 -28.40 1.16
N LEU A 424 -11.40 -27.64 0.56
CA LEU A 424 -11.04 -26.40 -0.15
C LEU A 424 -10.29 -25.40 0.75
N CYS A 425 -10.81 -25.16 1.96
CA CYS A 425 -10.19 -24.23 2.90
C CYS A 425 -8.86 -24.74 3.48
N LYS A 426 -8.64 -26.05 3.55
CA LYS A 426 -7.40 -26.65 3.99
C LYS A 426 -6.36 -26.63 2.87
N THR A 427 -6.79 -26.86 1.63
CA THR A 427 -5.90 -26.97 0.47
C THR A 427 -5.40 -25.61 -0.01
N TYR A 428 -6.27 -24.60 -0.05
CA TYR A 428 -5.97 -23.28 -0.62
C TYR A 428 -5.84 -22.20 0.46
N SER A 429 -4.68 -21.55 0.50
CA SER A 429 -4.34 -20.48 1.45
C SER A 429 -4.68 -19.11 0.88
N VAL A 430 -5.97 -18.89 0.53
CA VAL A 430 -6.44 -17.65 -0.10
C VAL A 430 -7.04 -16.67 0.92
N ASN A 431 -7.04 -15.40 0.57
CA ASN A 431 -7.69 -14.33 1.33
C ASN A 431 -9.21 -14.23 1.01
N ALA A 432 -9.92 -13.33 1.71
CA ALA A 432 -11.36 -13.15 1.49
C ALA A 432 -11.69 -12.74 0.05
N GLY A 433 -10.89 -11.86 -0.56
CA GLY A 433 -11.10 -11.41 -1.94
C GLY A 433 -11.11 -12.59 -2.91
N GLY A 434 -10.08 -13.45 -2.84
CA GLY A 434 -9.99 -14.62 -3.71
C GLY A 434 -11.13 -15.63 -3.52
N ILE A 435 -11.65 -15.76 -2.29
CA ILE A 435 -12.84 -16.60 -2.04
C ILE A 435 -14.08 -15.98 -2.69
N VAL A 436 -14.29 -14.68 -2.49
CA VAL A 436 -15.43 -13.95 -3.07
C VAL A 436 -15.42 -14.00 -4.59
N ASP A 437 -14.26 -13.75 -5.21
CA ASP A 437 -14.08 -13.78 -6.67
C ASP A 437 -14.35 -15.17 -7.24
N ALA A 438 -13.85 -16.23 -6.57
CA ALA A 438 -14.08 -17.61 -6.99
C ALA A 438 -15.58 -17.99 -6.93
N ILE A 439 -16.30 -17.55 -5.92
CA ILE A 439 -17.75 -17.83 -5.79
C ILE A 439 -18.57 -16.99 -6.77
N ASN A 440 -18.21 -15.72 -6.99
CA ASN A 440 -18.89 -14.88 -7.97
C ASN A 440 -18.73 -15.40 -9.40
N ALA A 441 -17.58 -15.95 -9.75
CA ALA A 441 -17.37 -16.55 -11.07
C ALA A 441 -18.30 -17.73 -11.34
N ILE A 442 -18.62 -18.54 -10.34
CA ILE A 442 -19.59 -19.66 -10.49
C ILE A 442 -21.01 -19.14 -10.70
N LYS A 443 -21.38 -18.02 -10.07
CA LYS A 443 -22.71 -17.42 -10.23
C LYS A 443 -23.02 -17.06 -11.68
N ILE A 444 -22.02 -16.71 -12.47
CA ILE A 444 -22.17 -16.35 -13.88
C ILE A 444 -22.64 -17.56 -14.70
N GLU A 445 -22.25 -18.78 -14.30
CA GLU A 445 -22.56 -20.04 -14.97
C GLU A 445 -23.76 -20.79 -14.34
N ARG A 446 -24.91 -20.16 -14.19
CA ARG A 446 -26.11 -20.67 -13.48
C ARG A 446 -26.64 -22.08 -13.90
N LYS A 447 -26.05 -22.74 -14.90
CA LYS A 447 -26.44 -24.08 -15.36
C LYS A 447 -25.37 -25.15 -15.11
N THR A 448 -24.36 -24.86 -14.30
CA THR A 448 -23.21 -25.75 -14.09
C THR A 448 -23.58 -26.93 -13.20
N LYS A 449 -23.17 -28.16 -13.59
CA LYS A 449 -23.29 -29.34 -12.73
C LYS A 449 -22.41 -29.20 -11.49
N LYS A 450 -22.80 -29.81 -10.35
CA LYS A 450 -22.07 -29.75 -9.07
C LYS A 450 -20.58 -30.07 -9.20
N GLU A 451 -20.19 -31.11 -9.93
CA GLU A 451 -18.79 -31.50 -10.14
C GLU A 451 -17.99 -30.45 -10.90
N THR A 452 -18.60 -29.80 -11.89
CA THR A 452 -17.97 -28.73 -12.68
C THR A 452 -17.78 -27.48 -11.82
N ALA A 453 -18.75 -27.14 -10.98
CA ALA A 453 -18.64 -26.01 -10.03
C ALA A 453 -17.47 -26.21 -9.07
N LEU A 454 -17.35 -27.39 -8.47
CA LEU A 454 -16.23 -27.73 -7.58
C LEU A 454 -14.86 -27.62 -8.29
N LYS A 455 -14.79 -28.15 -9.54
CA LYS A 455 -13.57 -28.07 -10.35
C LYS A 455 -13.20 -26.62 -10.66
N ASN A 456 -14.17 -25.79 -11.03
CA ASN A 456 -13.95 -24.36 -11.32
C ASN A 456 -13.49 -23.61 -10.07
N VAL A 457 -14.11 -23.83 -8.90
CA VAL A 457 -13.63 -23.24 -7.62
C VAL A 457 -12.20 -23.62 -7.34
N ARG A 458 -11.84 -24.91 -7.43
CA ARG A 458 -10.47 -25.38 -7.21
C ARG A 458 -9.48 -24.70 -8.13
N THR A 459 -9.83 -24.54 -9.42
CA THR A 459 -8.98 -23.88 -10.43
C THR A 459 -8.79 -22.39 -10.09
N LEU A 460 -9.87 -21.68 -9.75
CA LEU A 460 -9.83 -20.25 -9.43
C LEU A 460 -9.06 -19.98 -8.12
N LEU A 461 -9.34 -20.74 -7.06
CA LEU A 461 -8.60 -20.61 -5.80
C LEU A 461 -7.11 -20.92 -5.98
N GLY A 462 -6.78 -21.96 -6.75
CA GLY A 462 -5.39 -22.32 -7.06
C GLY A 462 -4.67 -21.24 -7.86
N ASN A 463 -5.32 -20.62 -8.83
CA ASN A 463 -4.73 -19.52 -9.60
C ASN A 463 -4.57 -18.27 -8.75
N HIS A 464 -5.55 -17.94 -7.92
CA HIS A 464 -5.46 -16.80 -7.00
C HIS A 464 -4.33 -16.99 -5.98
N GLU A 465 -4.15 -18.19 -5.47
CA GLU A 465 -3.06 -18.53 -4.56
C GLU A 465 -1.69 -18.33 -5.23
N LYS A 466 -1.52 -18.80 -6.48
CA LYS A 466 -0.28 -18.61 -7.26
C LYS A 466 0.07 -17.14 -7.47
N VAL A 467 -0.92 -16.30 -7.71
CA VAL A 467 -0.72 -14.86 -7.93
C VAL A 467 -0.42 -14.11 -6.63
N THR A 468 -1.13 -14.44 -5.55
CA THR A 468 -1.05 -13.69 -4.27
C THR A 468 0.14 -14.08 -3.41
N ILE A 469 0.53 -15.36 -3.45
CA ILE A 469 1.57 -15.91 -2.55
C ILE A 469 2.89 -16.13 -3.31
N GLY A 470 2.89 -15.89 -4.61
CA GLY A 470 3.99 -16.26 -5.51
C GLY A 470 4.00 -17.78 -5.75
N LYS A 471 5.00 -18.29 -6.48
CA LYS A 471 5.22 -19.73 -6.55
C LYS A 471 5.55 -20.25 -5.15
N LYS A 472 4.55 -20.47 -4.31
CA LYS A 472 4.77 -21.38 -3.18
C LYS A 472 5.13 -22.72 -3.79
N ASN A 473 6.27 -23.22 -3.42
CA ASN A 473 6.45 -24.64 -3.36
C ASN A 473 5.27 -25.16 -2.52
N SER A 474 4.22 -25.60 -3.18
CA SER A 474 3.07 -26.25 -2.57
C SER A 474 3.52 -27.60 -2.05
N ASN A 475 4.27 -27.58 -0.96
CA ASN A 475 4.68 -28.77 -0.23
C ASN A 475 3.61 -29.21 0.79
N ILE A 476 2.34 -28.92 0.54
CA ILE A 476 1.26 -29.68 1.17
C ILE A 476 1.06 -30.94 0.32
N LYS A 477 1.92 -31.89 0.49
CA LYS A 477 1.75 -33.27 -0.02
C LYS A 477 0.69 -34.00 0.80
N SER A 478 -0.53 -33.45 0.93
CA SER A 478 -1.62 -34.14 1.60
C SER A 478 -2.09 -35.42 0.87
N GLY A 479 -1.74 -35.56 -0.40
CA GLY A 479 -2.10 -36.76 -1.18
C GLY A 479 -1.15 -37.95 -1.06
N LYS A 480 0.11 -37.76 -0.65
CA LYS A 480 1.10 -38.86 -0.55
C LYS A 480 1.11 -39.57 0.80
N LEU A 481 0.48 -39.06 1.84
CA LEU A 481 0.50 -39.60 3.19
C LEU A 481 -0.46 -40.77 3.46
N LYS A 482 -1.34 -41.11 2.50
CA LYS A 482 -2.28 -42.27 2.69
C LYS A 482 -1.60 -43.60 2.97
N ASN A 483 -0.29 -43.72 2.68
CA ASN A 483 0.48 -44.97 2.83
C ASN A 483 1.75 -44.83 3.70
N TYR A 484 1.88 -43.77 4.54
CA TYR A 484 3.00 -43.68 5.45
C TYR A 484 2.83 -44.68 6.60
N SER A 485 3.76 -45.58 6.77
CA SER A 485 3.78 -46.59 7.85
C SER A 485 5.02 -46.40 8.70
N LEU A 486 4.83 -46.39 10.01
CA LEU A 486 5.97 -46.44 10.97
C LEU A 486 6.64 -47.80 10.99
N LYS A 487 5.94 -48.85 10.55
CA LYS A 487 6.47 -50.22 10.52
C LYS A 487 7.63 -50.31 9.54
N GLY A 488 8.72 -50.87 10.00
CA GLY A 488 9.92 -51.06 9.21
C GLY A 488 10.93 -49.93 9.26
N LEU A 489 10.59 -48.75 9.80
CA LEU A 489 11.56 -47.68 10.05
C LEU A 489 12.53 -48.10 11.15
N ASN A 490 13.82 -47.78 10.96
CA ASN A 490 14.87 -48.03 11.93
C ASN A 490 15.28 -46.70 12.59
N THR A 491 14.93 -46.53 13.85
CA THR A 491 15.19 -45.30 14.62
C THR A 491 15.77 -45.62 15.99
N SER A 492 16.59 -44.70 16.51
CA SER A 492 17.22 -44.85 17.86
C SER A 492 16.21 -44.81 19.01
N GLN A 493 15.00 -44.28 18.78
CA GLN A 493 13.91 -44.25 19.76
C GLN A 493 12.65 -44.87 19.15
N ASN A 494 11.80 -45.46 19.98
CA ASN A 494 10.50 -45.96 19.52
C ASN A 494 9.58 -44.80 19.20
N LEU A 495 9.21 -44.66 17.91
CA LEU A 495 8.37 -43.56 17.41
C LEU A 495 6.95 -43.59 18.02
N GLU A 496 6.40 -44.76 18.37
CA GLU A 496 5.08 -44.89 19.00
C GLU A 496 5.06 -44.25 20.39
N ASN A 497 6.15 -44.39 21.16
CA ASN A 497 6.28 -43.74 22.45
C ASN A 497 6.40 -42.21 22.31
N VAL A 498 7.13 -41.73 21.31
CA VAL A 498 7.25 -40.31 21.00
C VAL A 498 5.89 -39.71 20.61
N ILE A 499 5.15 -40.40 19.76
CA ILE A 499 3.80 -40.03 19.36
C ILE A 499 2.85 -39.95 20.56
N SER A 500 2.90 -40.98 21.43
CA SER A 500 2.09 -41.00 22.64
C SER A 500 2.37 -39.80 23.56
N ALA A 501 3.64 -39.42 23.70
CA ALA A 501 4.05 -38.23 24.45
C ALA A 501 3.51 -36.92 23.80
N LEU A 502 3.54 -36.84 22.48
CA LEU A 502 3.00 -35.68 21.73
C LEU A 502 1.49 -35.56 21.84
N ILE A 503 0.76 -36.65 21.82
CA ILE A 503 -0.68 -36.68 22.02
C ILE A 503 -1.04 -36.14 23.42
N ARG A 504 -0.40 -36.68 24.46
CA ARG A 504 -0.57 -36.22 25.86
C ARG A 504 -0.23 -34.75 26.02
N TYR A 505 0.81 -34.29 25.35
CA TYR A 505 1.18 -32.88 25.36
C TYR A 505 0.07 -31.97 24.73
N THR A 506 -0.56 -32.39 23.63
CA THR A 506 -1.63 -31.63 22.99
C THR A 506 -2.90 -31.60 23.86
N GLU A 507 -3.20 -32.68 24.57
CA GLU A 507 -4.29 -32.73 25.54
C GLU A 507 -4.00 -31.78 26.71
N TYR A 508 -2.80 -31.85 27.31
CA TYR A 508 -2.38 -30.97 28.40
C TYR A 508 -2.42 -29.50 28.05
N GLN A 509 -2.03 -29.11 26.82
CA GLN A 509 -2.12 -27.71 26.35
C GLN A 509 -3.56 -27.21 26.27
N ASN A 510 -4.52 -28.06 26.00
CA ASN A 510 -5.93 -27.66 25.94
C ASN A 510 -6.51 -27.38 27.32
N ASP A 511 -6.01 -28.07 28.36
CA ASP A 511 -6.50 -27.99 29.73
C ASP A 511 -5.80 -26.92 30.58
N ASN A 512 -4.55 -26.57 30.25
CA ASN A 512 -3.69 -25.66 31.02
C ASN A 512 -3.10 -24.55 30.16
N ALA A 513 -3.88 -23.51 29.84
CA ALA A 513 -3.44 -22.38 29.01
C ALA A 513 -2.42 -21.45 29.67
N GLU A 514 -2.28 -21.48 31.01
CA GLU A 514 -1.47 -20.54 31.78
C GLU A 514 0.03 -20.90 31.89
N ASN A 515 0.41 -22.15 31.67
CA ASN A 515 1.81 -22.60 31.68
C ASN A 515 2.14 -23.41 30.41
N PRO A 516 2.43 -22.75 29.31
CA PRO A 516 2.70 -23.44 28.06
C PRO A 516 4.09 -24.11 28.10
N HIS A 517 4.10 -25.42 28.05
CA HIS A 517 5.34 -26.21 27.81
C HIS A 517 5.67 -26.20 26.30
N SER A 518 6.93 -26.44 25.95
CA SER A 518 7.37 -26.63 24.57
C SER A 518 7.89 -28.06 24.33
N ILE A 519 7.69 -28.56 23.11
CA ILE A 519 8.37 -29.77 22.64
C ILE A 519 9.32 -29.39 21.52
N LYS A 520 10.59 -29.74 21.71
CA LYS A 520 11.69 -29.50 20.78
C LYS A 520 12.26 -30.83 20.36
N MET A 521 12.17 -31.15 19.07
CA MET A 521 12.57 -32.42 18.49
C MET A 521 13.64 -32.24 17.45
N LEU A 522 14.66 -33.06 17.47
CA LEU A 522 15.70 -33.17 16.47
C LEU A 522 15.61 -34.54 15.79
N LEU A 523 15.42 -34.53 14.47
CA LEU A 523 15.48 -35.71 13.61
C LEU A 523 16.78 -35.64 12.80
N TYR A 524 17.65 -36.63 12.94
CA TYR A 524 18.93 -36.62 12.23
C TYR A 524 19.26 -37.98 11.63
N GLY A 525 20.18 -38.03 10.71
CA GLY A 525 20.62 -39.24 10.03
C GLY A 525 20.63 -39.10 8.51
N ILE A 526 20.99 -40.17 7.82
CA ILE A 526 21.25 -40.19 6.38
C ILE A 526 20.02 -39.72 5.56
N PRO A 527 20.24 -39.11 4.36
CA PRO A 527 19.17 -38.71 3.48
C PRO A 527 18.24 -39.85 3.07
N GLY A 528 16.98 -39.57 2.80
CA GLY A 528 16.00 -40.55 2.32
C GLY A 528 15.39 -41.47 3.39
N THR A 529 15.74 -41.31 4.67
CA THR A 529 15.24 -42.15 5.78
C THR A 529 13.83 -41.82 6.26
N GLY A 530 13.17 -40.78 5.72
CA GLY A 530 11.77 -40.45 6.00
C GLY A 530 11.55 -39.43 7.12
N LYS A 531 12.60 -38.65 7.50
CA LYS A 531 12.53 -37.60 8.54
C LYS A 531 11.42 -36.58 8.28
N SER A 532 11.38 -35.98 7.09
CA SER A 532 10.40 -34.96 6.73
C SER A 532 8.97 -35.53 6.62
N GLU A 533 8.83 -36.75 6.09
CA GLU A 533 7.54 -37.44 6.01
C GLU A 533 6.94 -37.72 7.39
N PHE A 534 7.77 -38.03 8.37
CA PHE A 534 7.35 -38.23 9.76
C PHE A 534 6.73 -36.97 10.35
N VAL A 535 7.29 -35.80 10.07
CA VAL A 535 6.72 -34.51 10.56
C VAL A 535 5.34 -34.25 9.96
N TYR A 536 5.16 -34.53 8.68
CA TYR A 536 3.83 -34.41 8.05
C TYR A 536 2.85 -35.45 8.58
N TYR A 537 3.31 -36.65 8.86
CA TYR A 537 2.51 -37.68 9.51
C TYR A 537 2.04 -37.23 10.90
N LEU A 538 2.93 -36.66 11.71
CA LEU A 538 2.59 -36.04 13.01
C LEU A 538 1.56 -34.92 12.87
N GLY A 539 1.71 -34.03 11.88
CA GLY A 539 0.76 -32.98 11.60
C GLY A 539 -0.65 -33.51 11.36
N ASN A 540 -0.77 -34.56 10.56
CA ASN A 540 -2.07 -35.21 10.31
C ASN A 540 -2.62 -35.91 11.57
N LEU A 541 -1.79 -36.60 12.31
CA LEU A 541 -2.19 -37.33 13.51
C LEU A 541 -2.69 -36.38 14.62
N LEU A 542 -1.98 -35.27 14.81
CA LEU A 542 -2.30 -34.25 15.83
C LEU A 542 -3.31 -33.22 15.33
N ASN A 543 -3.81 -33.33 14.08
CA ASN A 543 -4.67 -32.38 13.40
C ASN A 543 -4.13 -30.93 13.47
N ARG A 544 -2.80 -30.78 13.32
CA ARG A 544 -2.08 -29.50 13.29
C ARG A 544 -1.44 -29.27 11.93
N GLU A 545 -1.46 -28.03 11.47
CA GLU A 545 -0.73 -27.63 10.27
C GLU A 545 0.78 -27.71 10.52
N VAL A 546 1.56 -28.14 9.51
CA VAL A 546 3.02 -28.11 9.54
C VAL A 546 3.52 -26.89 8.82
N LEU A 547 4.15 -25.97 9.54
CA LEU A 547 4.79 -24.78 9.00
C LEU A 547 6.24 -25.11 8.67
N LEU A 548 6.49 -25.50 7.43
CA LEU A 548 7.86 -25.75 6.93
C LEU A 548 8.57 -24.41 6.69
N LYS A 549 9.78 -24.28 7.20
CA LYS A 549 10.73 -23.21 6.92
C LYS A 549 12.07 -23.81 6.48
N ARG A 550 12.54 -23.39 5.30
CA ARG A 550 13.88 -23.75 4.81
C ARG A 550 14.86 -22.63 5.10
N CYS A 551 16.15 -22.97 5.15
CA CYS A 551 17.21 -21.99 5.32
C CYS A 551 17.14 -20.86 4.29
N SER A 552 16.90 -21.19 3.03
CA SER A 552 16.75 -20.22 1.92
C SER A 552 15.57 -19.26 2.05
N GLU A 553 14.55 -19.59 2.84
CA GLU A 553 13.39 -18.74 3.10
C GLU A 553 13.61 -17.81 4.31
N ILE A 554 14.58 -18.10 5.14
CA ILE A 554 14.91 -17.38 6.38
C ILE A 554 16.05 -16.42 6.15
N GLN A 555 17.09 -16.84 5.44
CA GLN A 555 18.26 -16.02 5.18
C GLN A 555 17.95 -14.83 4.28
N SER A 556 18.47 -13.65 4.66
CA SER A 556 18.40 -12.43 3.89
C SER A 556 19.79 -11.80 3.79
N MET A 557 20.04 -11.07 2.69
CA MET A 557 21.27 -10.28 2.51
C MET A 557 21.34 -9.05 3.42
N TRP A 558 20.25 -8.66 4.06
CA TRP A 558 20.17 -7.48 4.91
C TRP A 558 20.42 -7.83 6.38
N ALA A 559 21.31 -7.08 7.03
CA ALA A 559 21.64 -7.28 8.44
C ALA A 559 20.41 -7.14 9.34
N GLY A 560 20.18 -8.13 10.23
CA GLY A 560 19.07 -8.16 11.17
C GLY A 560 17.72 -8.63 10.59
N GLU A 561 17.62 -8.88 9.29
CA GLU A 561 16.37 -9.37 8.67
C GLU A 561 16.23 -10.90 8.87
N THR A 562 17.32 -11.62 8.85
CA THR A 562 17.34 -13.07 9.14
C THR A 562 16.82 -13.35 10.55
N GLU A 563 17.28 -12.63 11.55
CA GLU A 563 16.80 -12.73 12.94
C GLU A 563 15.31 -12.41 13.06
N LYS A 564 14.83 -11.39 12.36
CA LYS A 564 13.40 -11.06 12.31
C LYS A 564 12.57 -12.16 11.65
N ASN A 565 13.05 -12.76 10.57
CA ASN A 565 12.37 -13.85 9.87
C ASN A 565 12.26 -15.08 10.76
N ILE A 566 13.31 -15.39 11.55
CA ILE A 566 13.29 -16.45 12.55
C ILE A 566 12.23 -16.18 13.62
N ALA A 567 12.26 -15.00 14.25
CA ALA A 567 11.29 -14.62 15.27
C ALA A 567 9.85 -14.65 14.73
N GLU A 568 9.63 -14.21 13.49
CA GLU A 568 8.32 -14.26 12.83
C GLU A 568 7.85 -15.70 12.58
N ALA A 569 8.74 -16.61 12.18
CA ALA A 569 8.41 -18.02 12.00
C ALA A 569 7.92 -18.68 13.29
N PHE A 570 8.59 -18.44 14.41
CA PHE A 570 8.18 -18.93 15.73
C PHE A 570 6.84 -18.33 16.17
N ARG A 571 6.65 -17.02 15.98
CA ARG A 571 5.40 -16.33 16.27
C ARG A 571 4.25 -16.87 15.42
N GLU A 572 4.44 -17.00 14.10
CA GLU A 572 3.45 -17.55 13.17
C GLU A 572 3.00 -18.95 13.59
N ALA A 573 3.97 -19.81 13.96
CA ALA A 573 3.69 -21.17 14.40
C ALA A 573 2.92 -21.20 15.73
N GLN A 574 3.25 -20.34 16.67
CA GLN A 574 2.59 -20.26 17.98
C GLN A 574 1.14 -19.75 17.84
N GLU A 575 0.92 -18.71 17.06
CA GLU A 575 -0.40 -18.15 16.80
C GLU A 575 -1.35 -19.12 16.10
N ASN A 576 -0.83 -19.87 15.12
CA ASN A 576 -1.60 -20.87 14.36
C ASN A 576 -1.67 -22.22 15.08
N LYS A 577 -1.01 -22.40 16.22
CA LYS A 577 -0.84 -23.70 16.91
C LYS A 577 -0.33 -24.79 15.97
N SER A 578 0.52 -24.44 15.01
CA SER A 578 1.09 -25.34 14.03
C SER A 578 2.38 -25.99 14.56
N ILE A 579 2.80 -27.08 13.92
CA ILE A 579 4.12 -27.66 14.12
C ILE A 579 5.12 -26.85 13.31
N LEU A 580 6.08 -26.16 13.96
CA LEU A 580 7.15 -25.47 13.27
C LEU A 580 8.21 -26.47 12.85
N PHE A 581 8.50 -26.54 11.55
CA PHE A 581 9.44 -27.49 11.00
C PHE A 581 10.56 -26.78 10.24
N PHE A 582 11.79 -26.97 10.74
CA PHE A 582 13.01 -26.52 10.07
C PHE A 582 13.68 -27.72 9.40
N ASP A 583 13.71 -27.72 8.06
CA ASP A 583 14.46 -28.72 7.30
C ASP A 583 15.85 -28.17 6.94
N GLU A 584 16.85 -29.06 6.82
CA GLU A 584 18.26 -28.68 6.61
C GLU A 584 18.80 -27.78 7.74
N ALA A 585 18.57 -28.18 8.98
CA ALA A 585 18.85 -27.39 10.18
C ALA A 585 20.35 -27.18 10.45
N ASP A 586 21.25 -27.94 9.85
CA ASP A 586 22.69 -27.76 9.88
C ASP A 586 23.09 -26.35 9.46
N SER A 587 22.46 -25.82 8.40
CA SER A 587 22.69 -24.47 7.91
C SER A 587 22.18 -23.35 8.86
N LEU A 588 21.27 -23.67 9.78
CA LEU A 588 20.65 -22.71 10.72
C LEU A 588 21.26 -22.76 12.13
N LEU A 589 21.77 -23.92 12.54
CA LEU A 589 22.31 -24.20 13.87
C LEU A 589 23.83 -24.43 13.85
N TYR A 590 24.55 -23.69 13.02
CA TYR A 590 25.97 -23.76 12.83
C TYR A 590 26.75 -23.51 14.15
N PRO A 591 27.89 -24.22 14.42
CA PRO A 591 28.68 -24.04 15.63
C PRO A 591 29.22 -22.60 15.73
N ARG A 592 28.81 -21.86 16.76
CA ARG A 592 29.21 -20.44 16.96
C ARG A 592 30.73 -20.24 17.10
N LYS A 593 31.47 -21.28 17.44
CA LYS A 593 32.95 -21.24 17.52
C LYS A 593 33.60 -21.25 16.14
N GLU A 594 32.98 -21.86 15.17
CA GLU A 594 33.46 -22.02 13.79
C GLU A 594 32.90 -20.96 12.84
N ALA A 595 31.91 -20.20 13.31
CA ALA A 595 31.30 -19.15 12.53
C ALA A 595 32.30 -18.03 12.16
N ILE A 596 32.53 -17.88 10.86
CA ILE A 596 33.47 -16.89 10.29
C ILE A 596 32.82 -15.50 10.28
N GLN A 597 31.52 -15.44 10.03
CA GLN A 597 30.78 -14.20 9.91
C GLN A 597 29.87 -13.92 11.11
N SER A 598 29.72 -12.64 11.47
CA SER A 598 28.94 -12.24 12.64
C SER A 598 27.45 -12.59 12.53
N TRP A 599 26.89 -12.62 11.30
CA TRP A 599 25.49 -12.95 11.06
C TRP A 599 25.17 -14.44 11.32
N GLU A 600 26.11 -15.36 11.11
CA GLU A 600 25.95 -16.78 11.44
C GLU A 600 25.75 -16.98 12.95
N LYS A 601 26.54 -16.23 13.76
CA LYS A 601 26.38 -16.22 15.23
C LYS A 601 25.04 -15.62 15.65
N GLY A 602 24.62 -14.55 14.98
CA GLY A 602 23.33 -13.89 15.23
C GLY A 602 22.16 -14.82 14.99
N MET A 603 22.17 -15.51 13.87
CA MET A 603 21.14 -16.48 13.48
C MET A 603 21.00 -17.63 14.48
N THR A 604 22.10 -18.30 14.83
CA THR A 604 22.09 -19.39 15.83
C THR A 604 21.61 -18.88 17.19
N ASN A 605 22.07 -17.71 17.65
CA ASN A 605 21.65 -17.15 18.92
C ASN A 605 20.14 -16.82 18.93
N GLU A 606 19.61 -16.25 17.84
CA GLU A 606 18.19 -15.95 17.74
C GLU A 606 17.34 -17.22 17.81
N ILE A 607 17.72 -18.27 17.06
CA ILE A 607 17.01 -19.56 17.14
C ILE A 607 16.99 -20.10 18.57
N LEU A 608 18.16 -20.08 19.26
CA LEU A 608 18.25 -20.56 20.64
C LEU A 608 17.34 -19.72 21.58
N THR A 609 17.31 -18.41 21.41
CA THR A 609 16.46 -17.50 22.18
C THR A 609 14.98 -17.79 21.96
N GLN A 610 14.59 -17.95 20.69
CA GLN A 610 13.21 -18.27 20.34
C GLN A 610 12.81 -19.68 20.84
N MET A 611 13.70 -20.65 20.72
CA MET A 611 13.45 -22.00 21.28
C MET A 611 13.20 -21.99 22.79
N ASP A 612 13.84 -21.10 23.54
CA ASP A 612 13.69 -21.04 25.01
C ASP A 612 12.35 -20.44 25.42
N SER A 613 11.81 -19.50 24.63
CA SER A 613 10.52 -18.82 24.89
C SER A 613 9.31 -19.46 24.19
N TYR A 614 9.54 -20.39 23.25
CA TYR A 614 8.49 -20.94 22.39
C TYR A 614 7.59 -21.92 23.13
N ALA A 615 6.29 -21.74 23.00
CA ALA A 615 5.26 -22.57 23.61
C ALA A 615 4.51 -23.40 22.56
N GLY A 616 5.20 -24.35 21.93
CA GLY A 616 4.63 -25.17 20.85
C GLY A 616 5.47 -26.39 20.55
N ILE A 617 5.20 -27.02 19.39
CA ILE A 617 5.99 -28.14 18.87
C ILE A 617 6.91 -27.58 17.78
N VAL A 618 8.22 -27.71 17.98
CA VAL A 618 9.22 -27.38 16.97
C VAL A 618 10.07 -28.61 16.64
N VAL A 619 10.24 -28.87 15.35
CA VAL A 619 10.99 -30.00 14.82
C VAL A 619 12.10 -29.47 13.92
N PHE A 620 13.32 -29.96 14.12
CA PHE A 620 14.45 -29.71 13.27
C PHE A 620 14.87 -31.00 12.61
N ALA A 621 15.16 -30.98 11.31
CA ALA A 621 15.73 -32.12 10.60
C ALA A 621 17.10 -31.76 10.02
N THR A 622 18.08 -32.67 10.16
CA THR A 622 19.41 -32.50 9.57
C THR A 622 19.96 -33.84 9.08
N ASN A 623 20.85 -33.75 8.12
CA ASN A 623 21.66 -34.91 7.67
C ASN A 623 23.03 -34.94 8.35
N ASP A 624 23.46 -33.83 8.92
CA ASP A 624 24.74 -33.67 9.63
C ASP A 624 24.50 -33.21 11.07
N VAL A 625 24.63 -34.12 12.02
CA VAL A 625 24.47 -33.85 13.46
C VAL A 625 25.73 -33.27 14.06
N ASP A 626 26.91 -33.65 13.54
CA ASP A 626 28.20 -33.21 14.06
C ASP A 626 28.46 -31.73 13.75
N GLY A 627 27.86 -31.22 12.69
CA GLY A 627 27.86 -29.82 12.32
C GLY A 627 26.92 -28.92 13.14
N LEU A 628 26.24 -29.43 14.19
CA LEU A 628 25.33 -28.64 14.99
C LEU A 628 25.99 -27.98 16.21
N ASP A 629 25.54 -26.78 16.59
CA ASP A 629 25.95 -26.11 17.83
C ASP A 629 25.55 -26.95 19.07
N HIS A 630 26.52 -27.22 19.93
CA HIS A 630 26.33 -28.04 21.14
C HIS A 630 25.26 -27.51 22.10
N ALA A 631 25.08 -26.17 22.16
CA ALA A 631 24.06 -25.59 23.01
C ALA A 631 22.65 -25.78 22.42
N ALA A 632 22.52 -25.82 21.07
CA ALA A 632 21.29 -26.21 20.40
C ALA A 632 20.94 -27.67 20.68
N PHE A 633 21.93 -28.58 20.55
CA PHE A 633 21.72 -30.02 20.76
C PHE A 633 21.17 -30.34 22.15
N ARG A 634 21.64 -29.63 23.21
CA ARG A 634 21.17 -29.81 24.60
C ARG A 634 19.71 -29.39 24.82
N ARG A 635 19.16 -28.55 23.98
CA ARG A 635 17.79 -28.02 24.13
C ARG A 635 16.70 -28.93 23.58
N PHE A 636 17.07 -29.92 22.78
CA PHE A 636 16.12 -30.90 22.25
C PHE A 636 15.75 -31.95 23.30
N GLN A 637 14.45 -32.11 23.56
CA GLN A 637 13.93 -33.18 24.42
C GLN A 637 13.97 -34.55 23.72
N PHE A 638 13.60 -34.57 22.43
CA PHE A 638 13.65 -35.75 21.59
C PHE A 638 14.76 -35.60 20.54
N LYS A 639 15.69 -36.56 20.54
CA LYS A 639 16.80 -36.67 19.60
C LYS A 639 16.69 -38.00 18.93
N ILE A 640 16.19 -38.05 17.72
CA ILE A 640 15.83 -39.28 17.04
C ILE A 640 16.75 -39.46 15.84
N GLU A 641 17.61 -40.48 15.94
CA GLU A 641 18.46 -40.88 14.82
C GLU A 641 17.69 -41.81 13.89
N TYR A 642 17.72 -41.49 12.62
CA TYR A 642 17.16 -42.29 11.54
C TYR A 642 18.28 -43.09 10.87
N LEU A 643 18.24 -44.41 11.01
CA LEU A 643 19.21 -45.34 10.51
C LEU A 643 18.73 -46.01 9.20
N PRO A 644 19.64 -46.65 8.44
CA PRO A 644 19.24 -47.53 7.34
C PRO A 644 18.27 -48.61 7.82
N LEU A 645 17.43 -49.07 6.92
CA LEU A 645 16.42 -50.09 7.25
C LEU A 645 17.05 -51.36 7.76
N THR A 646 16.35 -52.06 8.65
CA THR A 646 16.70 -53.44 9.07
C THR A 646 16.35 -54.45 7.98
N GLN A 647 16.79 -55.67 8.12
CA GLN A 647 16.46 -56.76 7.17
C GLN A 647 14.95 -56.95 7.02
N GLU A 648 14.20 -56.92 8.16
CA GLU A 648 12.74 -56.99 8.14
C GLU A 648 12.11 -55.70 7.55
N GLY A 649 12.71 -54.56 7.82
CA GLY A 649 12.31 -53.27 7.24
C GLY A 649 12.41 -53.27 5.72
N ASN A 650 13.50 -53.81 5.16
CA ASN A 650 13.68 -53.95 3.72
C ASN A 650 12.51 -54.72 3.08
N VAL A 651 12.14 -55.84 3.67
CA VAL A 651 11.05 -56.68 3.17
C VAL A 651 9.70 -55.95 3.28
N GLN A 652 9.47 -55.26 4.39
CA GLN A 652 8.23 -54.51 4.58
C GLN A 652 8.05 -53.37 3.56
N PHE A 653 9.12 -52.58 3.35
CA PHE A 653 9.11 -51.53 2.35
C PHE A 653 9.02 -52.06 0.93
N TYR A 654 9.69 -53.16 0.61
CA TYR A 654 9.57 -53.84 -0.67
C TYR A 654 8.10 -54.23 -0.97
N ASN A 655 7.48 -54.93 -0.01
CA ASN A 655 6.09 -55.40 -0.16
C ASN A 655 5.07 -54.26 -0.24
N SER A 656 5.32 -53.16 0.49
CA SER A 656 4.36 -52.04 0.51
C SER A 656 4.50 -51.08 -0.66
N ILE A 657 5.73 -50.91 -1.21
CA ILE A 657 6.01 -49.86 -2.21
C ILE A 657 6.22 -50.45 -3.61
N LEU A 658 7.00 -51.54 -3.74
CA LEU A 658 7.41 -52.06 -5.04
C LEU A 658 6.60 -53.26 -5.49
N SER A 659 6.21 -54.16 -4.60
CA SER A 659 5.39 -55.32 -4.95
C SER A 659 4.09 -54.96 -5.71
N PRO A 660 3.37 -53.86 -5.36
CA PRO A 660 2.16 -53.45 -6.07
C PRO A 660 2.41 -53.01 -7.54
N LEU A 661 3.66 -52.82 -7.97
CA LEU A 661 3.99 -52.49 -9.37
C LEU A 661 4.00 -53.70 -10.28
N ILE A 662 3.88 -54.91 -9.75
CA ILE A 662 3.95 -56.16 -10.51
C ILE A 662 2.55 -56.75 -10.61
N SER A 663 2.21 -57.32 -11.76
CA SER A 663 0.94 -58.02 -11.96
C SER A 663 0.86 -59.32 -11.13
N ASN A 664 -0.35 -59.66 -10.67
CA ASN A 664 -0.62 -60.77 -9.75
C ASN A 664 -0.14 -62.15 -10.19
N ASP A 665 0.30 -62.32 -11.43
CA ASP A 665 0.79 -63.59 -11.96
C ASP A 665 2.28 -63.89 -11.64
N ASN A 666 3.00 -62.92 -11.10
CA ASN A 666 4.41 -63.06 -10.74
C ASN A 666 4.57 -63.12 -9.22
N PHE A 667 4.72 -64.30 -8.65
CA PHE A 667 4.95 -64.52 -7.23
C PHE A 667 6.41 -64.22 -6.84
N LEU A 668 6.58 -63.50 -5.75
CA LEU A 668 7.89 -63.25 -5.13
C LEU A 668 8.44 -64.56 -4.57
N SER A 669 9.58 -65.03 -5.06
CA SER A 669 10.20 -66.28 -4.56
C SER A 669 10.90 -66.02 -3.24
N ASP A 670 11.04 -67.08 -2.37
CA ASP A 670 11.79 -66.99 -1.11
C ASP A 670 13.23 -66.54 -1.33
N LYS A 671 13.84 -66.95 -2.46
CA LYS A 671 15.19 -66.53 -2.86
C LYS A 671 15.29 -65.03 -3.16
N ASP A 672 14.26 -64.45 -3.71
CA ASP A 672 14.25 -63.02 -4.00
C ASP A 672 13.95 -62.18 -2.74
N LEU A 673 13.15 -62.71 -1.83
CA LEU A 673 12.97 -62.13 -0.49
C LEU A 673 14.29 -62.12 0.31
N ASP A 674 15.06 -63.21 0.25
CA ASP A 674 16.38 -63.28 0.91
C ASP A 674 17.40 -62.30 0.30
N LYS A 675 17.35 -62.08 -1.02
CA LYS A 675 18.15 -61.04 -1.64
C LYS A 675 17.78 -59.63 -1.10
N VAL A 676 16.49 -59.32 -1.01
CA VAL A 676 16.04 -58.03 -0.45
C VAL A 676 16.48 -57.88 0.99
N ARG A 677 16.38 -58.91 1.83
CA ARG A 677 16.88 -58.92 3.22
C ARG A 677 18.34 -58.57 3.33
N THR A 678 19.15 -59.10 2.44
CA THR A 678 20.62 -58.97 2.51
C THR A 678 21.17 -57.66 1.99
N ILE A 679 20.37 -56.84 1.32
CA ILE A 679 20.80 -55.51 0.85
C ILE A 679 21.06 -54.60 2.07
N ARG A 680 22.26 -54.05 2.15
CA ARG A 680 22.67 -53.14 3.23
C ARG A 680 22.42 -51.68 2.84
N ASN A 681 22.28 -50.81 3.81
CA ASN A 681 22.18 -49.36 3.66
C ASN A 681 20.97 -48.86 2.86
N LEU A 682 19.90 -49.67 2.74
CA LEU A 682 18.65 -49.24 2.14
C LEU A 682 17.92 -48.23 3.02
N THR A 683 17.31 -47.28 2.37
CA THR A 683 16.43 -46.27 2.97
C THR A 683 15.06 -46.27 2.29
N PRO A 684 13.99 -45.77 2.94
CA PRO A 684 12.68 -45.60 2.30
C PRO A 684 12.75 -44.82 0.99
N GLY A 685 13.68 -43.87 0.91
CA GLY A 685 13.91 -43.05 -0.30
C GLY A 685 14.32 -43.87 -1.51
N ASP A 686 15.14 -44.90 -1.32
CA ASP A 686 15.59 -45.76 -2.41
C ASP A 686 14.40 -46.50 -3.06
N PHE A 687 13.48 -46.98 -2.24
CA PHE A 687 12.25 -47.61 -2.71
C PHE A 687 11.37 -46.63 -3.45
N ALA A 688 11.34 -45.36 -3.03
CA ALA A 688 10.59 -44.31 -3.72
C ALA A 688 11.19 -44.00 -5.09
N VAL A 689 12.53 -43.88 -5.17
CA VAL A 689 13.24 -43.65 -6.44
C VAL A 689 12.98 -44.81 -7.42
N VAL A 690 13.18 -46.05 -6.98
CA VAL A 690 12.90 -47.22 -7.82
C VAL A 690 11.42 -47.27 -8.25
N LYS A 691 10.49 -46.94 -7.37
CA LYS A 691 9.06 -46.81 -7.71
C LYS A 691 8.82 -45.80 -8.83
N GLU A 692 9.45 -44.63 -8.74
CA GLU A 692 9.32 -43.59 -9.78
C GLU A 692 9.88 -44.04 -11.13
N GLN A 693 11.01 -44.72 -11.15
CA GLN A 693 11.61 -45.29 -12.36
C GLN A 693 10.65 -46.23 -13.09
N TYR A 694 9.88 -47.03 -12.35
CA TYR A 694 9.00 -48.06 -12.93
C TYR A 694 7.52 -47.63 -13.06
N THR A 695 7.13 -46.46 -12.55
CA THR A 695 5.72 -45.98 -12.59
C THR A 695 5.18 -45.85 -14.01
N PHE A 696 6.03 -45.51 -14.97
CA PHE A 696 5.66 -45.31 -16.40
C PHE A 696 5.89 -46.51 -17.27
N ILE A 697 6.36 -47.63 -16.71
CA ILE A 697 6.60 -48.88 -17.45
C ILE A 697 5.33 -49.75 -17.32
N ASN A 698 4.98 -50.43 -18.41
CA ASN A 698 3.80 -51.31 -18.44
C ASN A 698 3.98 -52.44 -17.40
N GLN A 699 3.07 -52.57 -16.45
CA GLN A 699 3.13 -53.51 -15.32
C GLN A 699 3.37 -54.98 -15.72
N SER A 700 2.90 -55.39 -16.92
CA SER A 700 3.13 -56.75 -17.43
C SER A 700 4.59 -57.04 -17.81
N LYS A 701 5.46 -56.03 -17.85
CA LYS A 701 6.87 -56.15 -18.21
C LYS A 701 7.83 -56.02 -17.03
N VAL A 702 7.32 -55.71 -15.81
CA VAL A 702 8.15 -55.51 -14.62
C VAL A 702 8.28 -56.81 -13.85
N THR A 703 9.52 -57.20 -13.54
CA THR A 703 9.84 -58.42 -12.76
C THR A 703 10.47 -58.10 -11.44
N HIS A 704 10.32 -58.98 -10.44
CA HIS A 704 10.97 -58.84 -9.12
C HIS A 704 12.49 -58.71 -9.23
N GLN A 705 13.14 -59.44 -10.15
CA GLN A 705 14.58 -59.36 -10.37
C GLN A 705 15.03 -57.96 -10.79
N GLN A 706 14.31 -57.30 -11.71
CA GLN A 706 14.64 -55.95 -12.16
C GLN A 706 14.53 -54.94 -11.03
N LEU A 707 13.48 -55.02 -10.20
CA LEU A 707 13.30 -54.12 -9.06
C LEU A 707 14.40 -54.30 -8.00
N ILE A 708 14.82 -55.58 -7.72
CA ILE A 708 15.90 -55.90 -6.79
C ILE A 708 17.24 -55.42 -7.32
N GLU A 709 17.50 -55.57 -8.62
CA GLU A 709 18.72 -55.10 -9.26
C GLU A 709 18.81 -53.56 -9.22
N SER A 710 17.69 -52.86 -9.45
CA SER A 710 17.62 -51.41 -9.32
C SER A 710 17.91 -50.96 -7.86
N LEU A 711 17.36 -51.62 -6.85
CA LEU A 711 17.69 -51.34 -5.45
C LEU A 711 19.18 -51.57 -5.13
N LEU A 712 19.78 -52.62 -5.67
CA LEU A 712 21.21 -52.88 -5.52
C LEU A 712 22.06 -51.77 -6.18
N ASN A 713 21.65 -51.28 -7.33
CA ASN A 713 22.34 -50.18 -7.99
C ASN A 713 22.29 -48.89 -7.19
N GLU A 714 21.14 -48.54 -6.58
CA GLU A 714 21.03 -47.36 -5.71
C GLU A 714 22.01 -47.44 -4.52
N THR A 715 22.17 -48.60 -3.91
CA THR A 715 23.13 -48.77 -2.79
C THR A 715 24.58 -48.69 -3.24
N ARG A 716 24.92 -49.19 -4.44
CA ARG A 716 26.28 -49.11 -5.01
C ARG A 716 26.67 -47.65 -5.28
N HIS A 717 25.76 -46.83 -5.77
CA HIS A 717 26.04 -45.42 -5.96
C HIS A 717 26.41 -44.71 -4.65
N LYS A 718 25.72 -45.00 -3.54
CA LYS A 718 26.03 -44.44 -2.20
C LYS A 718 27.40 -44.86 -1.68
N GLU A 719 27.88 -46.10 -1.97
CA GLU A 719 29.18 -46.57 -1.57
C GLU A 719 30.32 -45.96 -2.42
N SER A 720 30.06 -45.65 -3.68
CA SER A 720 31.03 -44.95 -4.54
C SER A 720 31.23 -43.49 -4.12
N GLU A 721 30.18 -42.80 -3.71
CA GLU A 721 30.30 -41.43 -3.17
C GLU A 721 31.11 -41.36 -1.88
N LYS A 722 30.95 -42.32 -0.96
CA LYS A 722 31.78 -42.41 0.26
C LYS A 722 33.27 -42.65 -0.02
N LYS A 723 33.61 -43.36 -1.10
CA LYS A 723 35.01 -43.55 -1.50
C LYS A 723 35.64 -42.30 -2.09
N ILE A 724 34.87 -41.49 -2.83
CA ILE A 724 35.36 -40.25 -3.43
C ILE A 724 35.63 -39.19 -2.33
N THR A 725 34.78 -39.07 -1.32
CA THR A 725 34.99 -38.18 -0.17
C THR A 725 36.11 -38.61 0.75
N GLY A 726 36.39 -39.93 0.85
CA GLY A 726 37.52 -40.48 1.64
C GLY A 726 38.90 -40.23 1.03
N PHE A 727 39.02 -40.11 -0.30
CA PHE A 727 40.30 -39.82 -0.95
C PHE A 727 40.75 -38.37 -0.83
N ALA A 728 39.81 -37.42 -0.67
CA ALA A 728 40.13 -36.01 -0.45
C ALA A 728 40.66 -35.69 0.95
N ALA A 729 40.51 -36.61 1.91
CA ALA A 729 40.95 -36.44 3.30
C ALA A 729 42.40 -36.95 3.57
N MET A 730 43.05 -37.62 2.60
CA MET A 730 44.42 -38.10 2.75
C MET A 730 45.51 -37.15 2.23
N ASP A 731 45.16 -36.06 1.60
CA ASP A 731 46.09 -35.06 1.06
C ASP A 731 46.05 -33.71 1.82
N ARG A 732 45.78 -33.68 3.10
CA ARG A 732 45.98 -32.53 3.96
C ARG A 732 46.72 -32.86 5.24
#